data_cc0239412e4bd9be13da1b9ea5e61311
#
_entry.id   cc0239412e4bd9be13da1b9ea5e61311
#
_cell.length_a   1.000
_cell.length_b   1.000
_cell.length_c   1.000
_cell.angle_alpha   90.00
_cell.angle_beta   90.00
_cell.angle_gamma   90.00
#
_symmetry.space_group_name_H-M   'P 1'
#
loop_
_entity.id
_entity.type
_entity.pdbx_description
1 polymer ?
#
loop_
_entity_poly.entity_id
_entity_poly.type
_entity_poly.pdbx_seq_one_letter_code
_entity_poly.pdbx_strand_id
1 'polypeptide(L)'
;MSKMRFYALQELSNRKPLEVTAPSNKLSDYYGSHVFDRKKMQEYLPKEAYKAVTDAIEKGTPISREIADLIANGMKSWAKSLNVTHYTHWFQPLTDGTAEKHDGFIEFGEDGGVIERFSGKLLIQQEPDASSFPNGGIRNTFEARGYTAWDVSSPAFVVDTTLCIPTIFNSYTGEALDYKTPLLKALAAVDKAATEVCQLFDKNVTRVFTNLGWEQEYFLVDSSLYNARPDLCLTGRTLMGHSSAKDQQLEDHYYGSIPPRVTEFMKELEIECHKLGIPAKTRHNEVAPNQFELAPIFENCNLANDHNQLVMDLMKRIARKHHFNVLLHEKPYSSVNGSGKHNNWSLCTDTGINLFAPGKNPKGNMLFLTFLVNVLMMVYKNQDLLRASIMSASNSYRLGANEAPPAILSCFLGSQLSATLDEIVRQVGNEKMTPEEKTTLKLGIGRIPEILLDTTDRNRTSPFAFTGNRFEFRAAGSSSNCAAAMIAINAAMANQLNEFRASVEKLMEEGVGKDEAIFRLLKETIIASEAIRFEGDGYSEEWRQEAARRGLTNICHVPEALMHYVDNQSKSVLIGERIFNETELNSRLEVELEKYTMKVQIEGRVLGDLAINHIVPTAVTYQNRLLENLCKMKEIFSPEEYEVLSADRKELIREISHRVTSIKVLVREMTEARKVANHKDNYKERAFEYEEKVRPYLDKIRDHIDHLEMEVDDEIWPLPKYRELLFTK
;
A
#
# COMPACT_ATOMS: atom_id res chain seq x y z
N MET A 1 20.43 -2.56 29.64
CA MET A 1 19.23 -2.34 28.79
C MET A 1 18.01 -1.91 29.56
N SER A 2 17.68 -2.48 30.72
CA SER A 2 16.60 -1.93 31.56
C SER A 2 16.75 -0.42 31.80
N LYS A 3 17.99 0.07 31.94
CA LYS A 3 18.25 1.51 32.00
C LYS A 3 17.79 2.27 30.75
N MET A 4 17.95 1.71 29.55
CA MET A 4 17.49 2.35 28.31
C MET A 4 15.97 2.53 28.29
N ARG A 5 15.22 1.53 28.72
CA ARG A 5 13.75 1.62 28.85
C ARG A 5 13.34 2.77 29.79
N PHE A 6 13.92 2.84 30.99
CA PHE A 6 13.58 3.90 31.94
C PHE A 6 14.04 5.30 31.49
N TYR A 7 15.21 5.42 30.85
CA TYR A 7 15.63 6.67 30.24
C TYR A 7 14.67 7.10 29.13
N ALA A 8 14.19 6.16 28.30
CA ALA A 8 13.22 6.46 27.26
C ALA A 8 11.90 6.98 27.83
N LEU A 9 11.39 6.39 28.91
CA LEU A 9 10.20 6.87 29.62
C LEU A 9 10.41 8.23 30.26
N GLN A 10 11.57 8.48 30.83
CA GLN A 10 11.92 9.79 31.41
C GLN A 10 11.99 10.88 30.32
N GLU A 11 12.64 10.61 29.21
CA GLU A 11 12.68 11.51 28.04
C GLU A 11 11.28 11.82 27.52
N LEU A 12 10.45 10.79 27.37
CA LEU A 12 9.07 10.95 26.92
C LEU A 12 8.26 11.86 27.84
N SER A 13 8.41 11.74 29.17
CA SER A 13 7.70 12.56 30.14
C SER A 13 8.02 14.07 30.05
N ASN A 14 9.15 14.42 29.44
CA ASN A 14 9.59 15.80 29.23
C ASN A 14 9.15 16.37 27.86
N ARG A 15 8.54 15.55 26.98
CA ARG A 15 8.13 15.99 25.64
C ARG A 15 7.02 17.04 25.70
N LYS A 16 7.17 18.07 24.89
CA LYS A 16 6.16 19.11 24.69
C LYS A 16 5.79 19.15 23.20
N PRO A 17 4.56 19.57 22.85
CA PRO A 17 4.22 19.85 21.47
C PRO A 17 5.17 20.90 20.88
N LEU A 18 5.62 20.68 19.65
CA LEU A 18 6.33 21.67 18.87
C LEU A 18 5.30 22.50 18.10
N GLU A 19 5.10 23.74 18.52
CA GLU A 19 4.09 24.61 17.91
C GLU A 19 4.38 24.86 16.42
N VAL A 20 3.38 24.66 15.59
CA VAL A 20 3.45 24.84 14.13
C VAL A 20 2.56 26.00 13.70
N THR A 21 3.12 26.93 12.95
CA THR A 21 2.39 28.07 12.39
C THR A 21 2.31 27.93 10.87
N ALA A 22 1.10 28.00 10.32
CA ALA A 22 0.91 27.99 8.87
C ALA A 22 1.47 29.28 8.24
N PRO A 23 1.99 29.21 6.99
CA PRO A 23 2.51 30.38 6.27
C PRO A 23 1.46 31.49 6.07
N SER A 24 0.19 31.12 5.97
CA SER A 24 -0.95 32.03 5.81
C SER A 24 -2.22 31.41 6.41
N ASN A 25 -3.18 32.25 6.77
CA ASN A 25 -4.53 31.82 7.16
C ASN A 25 -5.37 31.32 5.96
N LYS A 26 -4.90 31.52 4.74
CA LYS A 26 -5.54 31.07 3.51
C LYS A 26 -4.69 30.00 2.87
N LEU A 27 -5.23 28.79 2.76
CA LEU A 27 -4.58 27.67 2.09
C LEU A 27 -4.16 28.02 0.64
N SER A 28 -5.00 28.74 -0.09
CA SER A 28 -4.73 29.18 -1.47
C SER A 28 -3.47 30.03 -1.65
N ASP A 29 -2.92 30.62 -0.58
CA ASP A 29 -1.74 31.46 -0.66
C ASP A 29 -0.45 30.63 -0.81
N TYR A 30 -0.45 29.40 -0.33
CA TYR A 30 0.74 28.53 -0.35
C TYR A 30 0.50 27.17 -1.00
N TYR A 31 -0.74 26.81 -1.38
CA TYR A 31 -1.02 25.55 -2.07
C TYR A 31 -0.28 25.49 -3.42
N GLY A 32 0.49 24.41 -3.63
CA GLY A 32 1.29 24.20 -4.82
C GLY A 32 2.46 25.18 -4.98
N SER A 33 2.84 25.94 -3.93
CA SER A 33 3.95 26.89 -4.01
C SER A 33 5.28 26.25 -4.43
N HIS A 34 5.47 24.97 -4.12
CA HIS A 34 6.66 24.19 -4.42
C HIS A 34 6.46 23.20 -5.59
N VAL A 35 5.49 23.44 -6.48
CA VAL A 35 5.19 22.62 -7.64
C VAL A 35 5.32 23.46 -8.92
N PHE A 36 6.00 22.95 -9.94
CA PHE A 36 6.06 23.55 -11.26
C PHE A 36 4.78 23.25 -12.05
N ASP A 37 3.68 23.83 -11.57
CA ASP A 37 2.34 23.67 -12.12
C ASP A 37 2.12 24.47 -13.40
N ARG A 38 0.92 24.34 -14.02
CA ARG A 38 0.58 25.07 -15.25
C ARG A 38 0.73 26.60 -15.12
N LYS A 39 0.46 27.16 -13.93
CA LYS A 39 0.60 28.59 -13.70
C LYS A 39 2.08 29.02 -13.76
N LYS A 40 2.97 28.29 -13.09
CA LYS A 40 4.41 28.55 -13.15
C LYS A 40 4.99 28.23 -14.52
N MET A 41 4.47 27.19 -15.21
CA MET A 41 4.85 26.95 -16.60
C MET A 41 4.51 28.15 -17.50
N GLN A 42 3.34 28.80 -17.32
CA GLN A 42 2.98 30.00 -18.08
C GLN A 42 3.87 31.21 -17.76
N GLU A 43 4.31 31.32 -16.50
CA GLU A 43 5.15 32.43 -16.02
C GLU A 43 6.62 32.29 -16.46
N TYR A 44 7.17 31.09 -16.40
CA TYR A 44 8.60 30.85 -16.59
C TYR A 44 8.98 30.27 -17.96
N LEU A 45 8.01 29.79 -18.76
CA LEU A 45 8.29 29.21 -20.08
C LEU A 45 7.92 30.15 -21.21
N PRO A 46 8.72 30.20 -22.30
CA PRO A 46 8.28 30.78 -23.57
C PRO A 46 6.99 30.13 -24.08
N LYS A 47 6.16 30.86 -24.81
CA LYS A 47 4.86 30.37 -25.31
C LYS A 47 4.93 29.04 -26.05
N GLU A 48 5.97 28.85 -26.87
CA GLU A 48 6.18 27.61 -27.63
C GLU A 48 6.49 26.43 -26.73
N ALA A 49 7.33 26.62 -25.71
CA ALA A 49 7.67 25.58 -24.74
C ALA A 49 6.46 25.24 -23.86
N TYR A 50 5.70 26.23 -23.40
CA TYR A 50 4.46 26.01 -22.67
C TYR A 50 3.45 25.19 -23.49
N LYS A 51 3.25 25.54 -24.76
CA LYS A 51 2.35 24.80 -25.64
C LYS A 51 2.83 23.36 -25.82
N ALA A 52 4.13 23.16 -26.10
CA ALA A 52 4.68 21.83 -26.32
C ALA A 52 4.53 20.90 -25.08
N VAL A 53 4.81 21.43 -23.89
CA VAL A 53 4.65 20.63 -22.65
C VAL A 53 3.17 20.34 -22.38
N THR A 54 2.27 21.28 -22.65
CA THR A 54 0.83 21.07 -22.49
C THR A 54 0.33 20.01 -23.49
N ASP A 55 0.73 20.10 -24.76
CA ASP A 55 0.39 19.10 -25.77
C ASP A 55 0.97 17.71 -25.42
N ALA A 56 2.18 17.66 -24.83
CA ALA A 56 2.76 16.39 -24.35
C ALA A 56 1.94 15.77 -23.21
N ILE A 57 1.51 16.58 -22.24
CA ILE A 57 0.67 16.12 -21.12
C ILE A 57 -0.71 15.63 -21.61
N GLU A 58 -1.34 16.37 -22.52
CA GLU A 58 -2.73 16.13 -22.93
C GLU A 58 -2.85 15.09 -24.07
N LYS A 59 -1.89 15.08 -24.99
CA LYS A 59 -1.94 14.31 -26.24
C LYS A 59 -0.82 13.29 -26.38
N GLY A 60 0.16 13.27 -25.47
CA GLY A 60 1.34 12.38 -25.55
C GLY A 60 2.29 12.73 -26.69
N THR A 61 2.32 14.00 -27.15
CA THR A 61 3.22 14.42 -28.23
C THR A 61 4.67 14.48 -27.75
N PRO A 62 5.66 14.05 -28.57
CA PRO A 62 7.06 14.11 -28.17
C PRO A 62 7.56 15.56 -28.08
N ILE A 63 8.47 15.81 -27.14
CA ILE A 63 9.14 17.10 -26.93
C ILE A 63 10.49 17.05 -27.64
N SER A 64 10.77 18.06 -28.54
CA SER A 64 12.08 18.17 -29.18
C SER A 64 13.17 18.61 -28.19
N ARG A 65 14.43 18.39 -28.56
CA ARG A 65 15.56 18.73 -27.68
C ARG A 65 15.67 20.23 -27.41
N GLU A 66 15.42 21.06 -28.44
CA GLU A 66 15.45 22.53 -28.32
C GLU A 66 14.36 23.03 -27.37
N ILE A 67 13.18 22.44 -27.45
CA ILE A 67 12.06 22.76 -26.56
C ILE A 67 12.38 22.28 -25.13
N ALA A 68 13.01 21.12 -24.96
CA ALA A 68 13.43 20.62 -23.66
C ALA A 68 14.45 21.54 -22.98
N ASP A 69 15.38 22.15 -23.73
CA ASP A 69 16.32 23.15 -23.19
C ASP A 69 15.59 24.41 -22.69
N LEU A 70 14.57 24.86 -23.40
CA LEU A 70 13.73 25.99 -22.95
C LEU A 70 12.96 25.65 -21.66
N ILE A 71 12.40 24.44 -21.58
CA ILE A 71 11.69 23.97 -20.39
C ILE A 71 12.65 23.84 -19.20
N ALA A 72 13.82 23.24 -19.39
CA ALA A 72 14.83 23.08 -18.36
C ALA A 72 15.31 24.42 -17.79
N ASN A 73 15.56 25.41 -18.66
CA ASN A 73 15.94 26.76 -18.24
C ASN A 73 14.83 27.46 -17.44
N GLY A 74 13.57 27.36 -17.87
CA GLY A 74 12.44 27.93 -17.13
C GLY A 74 12.25 27.26 -15.79
N MET A 75 12.32 25.93 -15.74
CA MET A 75 12.21 25.13 -14.53
C MET A 75 13.34 25.46 -13.52
N LYS A 76 14.59 25.59 -13.99
CA LYS A 76 15.73 26.04 -13.19
C LYS A 76 15.52 27.45 -12.63
N SER A 77 15.04 28.39 -13.48
CA SER A 77 14.80 29.77 -13.04
C SER A 77 13.76 29.85 -11.95
N TRP A 78 12.67 29.07 -12.07
CA TRP A 78 11.67 28.93 -11.01
C TRP A 78 12.28 28.31 -9.74
N ALA A 79 12.98 27.18 -9.86
CA ALA A 79 13.59 26.50 -8.72
C ALA A 79 14.56 27.42 -7.96
N LYS A 80 15.38 28.22 -8.69
CA LYS A 80 16.27 29.21 -8.07
C LYS A 80 15.55 30.31 -7.30
N SER A 81 14.33 30.70 -7.70
CA SER A 81 13.53 31.64 -6.93
C SER A 81 13.11 31.09 -5.55
N LEU A 82 13.20 29.76 -5.36
CA LEU A 82 13.00 29.05 -4.09
C LEU A 82 14.30 28.65 -3.40
N ASN A 83 15.44 29.25 -3.76
CA ASN A 83 16.78 28.96 -3.24
C ASN A 83 17.27 27.52 -3.48
N VAL A 84 16.80 26.86 -4.51
CA VAL A 84 17.23 25.52 -4.90
C VAL A 84 18.64 25.57 -5.49
N THR A 85 19.47 24.60 -5.10
CA THR A 85 20.88 24.46 -5.49
C THR A 85 21.17 23.16 -6.23
N HIS A 86 20.30 22.16 -6.10
CA HIS A 86 20.43 20.82 -6.64
C HIS A 86 19.20 20.42 -7.45
N TYR A 87 19.35 19.40 -8.27
CA TYR A 87 18.25 18.71 -8.94
C TYR A 87 18.45 17.20 -8.85
N THR A 88 17.37 16.44 -8.97
CA THR A 88 17.37 14.98 -9.01
C THR A 88 16.29 14.44 -9.92
N HIS A 89 16.57 13.32 -10.57
CA HIS A 89 15.51 12.46 -11.06
C HIS A 89 14.95 11.66 -9.90
N TRP A 90 13.66 11.84 -9.63
CA TRP A 90 12.94 11.20 -8.55
C TRP A 90 12.11 10.04 -9.12
N PHE A 91 12.34 8.81 -8.65
CA PHE A 91 11.70 7.60 -9.17
C PHE A 91 11.37 6.59 -8.07
N GLN A 92 10.60 5.55 -8.41
CA GLN A 92 10.04 4.56 -7.51
C GLN A 92 10.61 3.16 -7.82
N PRO A 93 11.76 2.79 -7.26
CA PRO A 93 12.42 1.51 -7.54
C PRO A 93 11.67 0.33 -6.93
N LEU A 94 12.00 -0.89 -7.38
CA LEU A 94 11.41 -2.13 -6.85
C LEU A 94 11.82 -2.47 -5.41
N THR A 95 12.72 -1.70 -4.80
CA THR A 95 13.07 -1.80 -3.37
C THR A 95 12.02 -1.26 -2.43
N ASP A 96 10.96 -0.65 -2.95
CA ASP A 96 9.98 0.20 -2.25
C ASP A 96 10.52 1.58 -1.88
N GLY A 97 9.62 2.53 -1.64
CA GLY A 97 9.96 3.93 -1.41
C GLY A 97 10.37 4.67 -2.68
N THR A 98 11.16 5.71 -2.51
CA THR A 98 11.63 6.58 -3.58
C THR A 98 13.14 6.61 -3.64
N ALA A 99 13.69 6.92 -4.81
CA ALA A 99 15.12 7.02 -5.02
C ALA A 99 15.46 8.35 -5.70
N GLU A 100 16.59 8.93 -5.30
CA GLU A 100 17.06 10.22 -5.75
C GLU A 100 18.60 10.30 -5.67
N LYS A 101 19.21 10.97 -6.66
CA LYS A 101 20.63 11.31 -6.69
C LYS A 101 20.76 12.79 -6.96
N HIS A 102 21.19 13.56 -5.95
CA HIS A 102 21.24 15.00 -6.00
C HIS A 102 22.50 15.49 -6.72
N ASP A 103 22.32 16.12 -7.89
CA ASP A 103 23.39 16.79 -8.62
C ASP A 103 23.25 18.31 -8.49
N GLY A 104 24.36 19.01 -8.24
CA GLY A 104 24.36 20.48 -8.16
C GLY A 104 24.18 21.11 -9.54
N PHE A 105 23.58 22.30 -9.60
CA PHE A 105 23.56 23.14 -10.81
C PHE A 105 24.93 23.75 -11.06
N ILE A 106 25.96 22.95 -11.23
CA ILE A 106 27.34 23.43 -11.41
C ILE A 106 27.99 22.84 -12.64
N GLU A 107 28.52 23.73 -13.50
CA GLU A 107 29.43 23.39 -14.60
C GLU A 107 30.55 24.43 -14.66
N PHE A 108 31.63 24.12 -15.37
CA PHE A 108 32.67 25.08 -15.66
C PHE A 108 32.46 25.69 -17.04
N GLY A 109 32.48 27.02 -17.13
CA GLY A 109 32.49 27.76 -18.37
C GLY A 109 33.85 27.61 -19.11
N GLU A 110 33.91 28.02 -20.38
CA GLU A 110 35.13 27.98 -21.19
C GLU A 110 36.28 28.83 -20.61
N ASP A 111 35.95 29.83 -19.81
CA ASP A 111 36.88 30.69 -19.08
C ASP A 111 37.35 30.13 -17.75
N GLY A 112 36.89 28.90 -17.39
CA GLY A 112 37.16 28.26 -16.10
C GLY A 112 36.30 28.80 -14.95
N GLY A 113 35.40 29.75 -15.20
CA GLY A 113 34.44 30.23 -14.21
C GLY A 113 33.34 29.21 -13.97
N VAL A 114 32.70 29.27 -12.78
CA VAL A 114 31.57 28.43 -12.45
C VAL A 114 30.30 29.02 -13.06
N ILE A 115 29.55 28.19 -13.75
CA ILE A 115 28.22 28.52 -14.28
C ILE A 115 27.19 27.56 -13.72
N GLU A 116 25.97 28.05 -13.54
CA GLU A 116 24.84 27.21 -13.15
C GLU A 116 24.08 26.76 -14.41
N ARG A 117 24.14 25.46 -14.68
CA ARG A 117 23.52 24.87 -15.85
C ARG A 117 22.58 23.73 -15.51
N PHE A 118 21.45 23.69 -16.18
CA PHE A 118 20.53 22.58 -16.26
C PHE A 118 19.97 22.51 -17.68
N SER A 119 20.37 21.48 -18.43
CA SER A 119 20.04 21.34 -19.85
C SER A 119 18.82 20.45 -20.07
N GLY A 120 18.20 20.56 -21.25
CA GLY A 120 17.13 19.65 -21.66
C GLY A 120 17.57 18.18 -21.70
N LYS A 121 18.84 17.89 -21.98
CA LYS A 121 19.39 16.52 -21.86
C LYS A 121 19.26 16.01 -20.43
N LEU A 122 19.65 16.81 -19.44
CA LEU A 122 19.60 16.45 -18.01
C LEU A 122 18.16 16.37 -17.50
N LEU A 123 17.24 17.14 -18.08
CA LEU A 123 15.81 17.04 -17.77
C LEU A 123 15.19 15.75 -18.31
N ILE A 124 15.45 15.41 -19.59
CA ILE A 124 14.77 14.31 -20.26
C ILE A 124 15.27 12.95 -19.77
N GLN A 125 16.59 12.78 -19.62
CA GLN A 125 17.19 11.45 -19.33
C GLN A 125 18.49 11.57 -18.55
N GLN A 126 18.67 10.64 -17.59
CA GLN A 126 19.93 10.43 -16.88
C GLN A 126 20.28 8.94 -16.84
N GLU A 127 21.55 8.65 -16.58
CA GLU A 127 22.11 7.30 -16.44
C GLU A 127 22.64 7.11 -15.02
N PRO A 128 21.79 6.85 -14.01
CA PRO A 128 22.30 6.57 -12.68
C PRO A 128 23.00 5.21 -12.62
N ASP A 129 23.97 5.08 -11.71
CA ASP A 129 24.45 3.76 -11.31
C ASP A 129 23.31 3.02 -10.59
N ALA A 130 22.94 1.89 -11.16
CA ALA A 130 21.79 1.10 -10.72
C ALA A 130 22.22 -0.22 -10.06
N SER A 131 23.51 -0.40 -9.72
CA SER A 131 24.06 -1.65 -9.17
C SER A 131 23.38 -2.11 -7.88
N SER A 132 22.90 -1.17 -7.06
CA SER A 132 22.20 -1.45 -5.80
C SER A 132 20.69 -1.71 -5.93
N PHE A 133 20.10 -1.49 -7.11
CA PHE A 133 18.67 -1.73 -7.31
C PHE A 133 18.37 -3.16 -7.79
N PRO A 134 17.36 -3.83 -7.23
CA PRO A 134 16.98 -5.18 -7.65
C PRO A 134 16.52 -5.18 -9.10
N ASN A 135 16.89 -6.23 -9.84
CA ASN A 135 16.59 -6.37 -11.26
C ASN A 135 16.17 -7.78 -11.69
N GLY A 136 16.07 -8.73 -10.74
CA GLY A 136 15.62 -10.09 -11.02
C GLY A 136 16.39 -10.77 -12.15
N GLY A 137 17.72 -10.57 -12.22
CA GLY A 137 18.60 -11.18 -13.22
C GLY A 137 18.61 -10.52 -14.60
N ILE A 138 17.86 -9.41 -14.82
CA ILE A 138 17.85 -8.68 -16.09
C ILE A 138 19.24 -8.11 -16.43
N ARG A 139 20.00 -7.70 -15.42
CA ARG A 139 21.31 -7.09 -15.58
C ARG A 139 22.43 -7.92 -15.00
N ASN A 140 23.58 -7.93 -15.69
CA ASN A 140 24.83 -8.42 -15.16
C ASN A 140 25.54 -7.33 -14.33
N THR A 141 26.52 -7.71 -13.50
CA THR A 141 27.26 -6.78 -12.64
C THR A 141 28.02 -5.69 -13.39
N PHE A 142 28.46 -5.93 -14.64
CA PHE A 142 29.10 -4.93 -15.49
C PHE A 142 28.11 -4.08 -16.30
N GLU A 143 26.83 -4.45 -16.34
CA GLU A 143 25.72 -3.67 -16.92
C GLU A 143 24.90 -2.98 -15.83
N ALA A 144 25.59 -2.44 -14.82
CA ALA A 144 24.96 -1.88 -13.62
C ALA A 144 24.22 -0.54 -13.85
N ARG A 145 24.14 -0.07 -15.09
CA ARG A 145 23.47 1.18 -15.44
C ARG A 145 22.02 0.96 -15.81
N GLY A 146 21.20 1.95 -15.50
CA GLY A 146 19.84 2.09 -15.98
C GLY A 146 19.59 3.50 -16.46
N TYR A 147 18.43 3.72 -17.08
CA TYR A 147 17.99 5.02 -17.54
C TYR A 147 16.79 5.50 -16.77
N THR A 148 16.85 6.75 -16.30
CA THR A 148 15.66 7.48 -15.86
C THR A 148 15.20 8.37 -16.98
N ALA A 149 13.88 8.49 -17.20
CA ALA A 149 13.30 9.37 -18.20
C ALA A 149 12.15 10.18 -17.60
N TRP A 150 12.12 11.47 -17.93
CA TRP A 150 11.12 12.39 -17.39
C TRP A 150 9.69 11.96 -17.73
N ASP A 151 8.84 11.89 -16.71
CA ASP A 151 7.38 11.76 -16.88
C ASP A 151 6.74 13.14 -16.90
N VAL A 152 6.40 13.62 -18.10
CA VAL A 152 5.77 14.93 -18.28
C VAL A 152 4.38 15.04 -17.68
N SER A 153 3.72 13.91 -17.38
CA SER A 153 2.37 13.88 -16.80
C SER A 153 2.36 14.15 -15.29
N SER A 154 3.53 14.11 -14.64
CA SER A 154 3.71 14.48 -13.25
C SER A 154 4.54 15.76 -13.14
N PRO A 155 4.05 16.80 -12.43
CA PRO A 155 4.76 18.06 -12.31
C PRO A 155 6.03 17.89 -11.47
N ALA A 156 7.10 18.59 -11.84
CA ALA A 156 8.30 18.70 -11.01
C ALA A 156 7.98 19.51 -9.74
N PHE A 157 8.68 19.20 -8.66
CA PHE A 157 8.45 19.81 -7.36
C PHE A 157 9.77 20.08 -6.62
N VAL A 158 9.69 20.88 -5.56
CA VAL A 158 10.87 21.24 -4.75
C VAL A 158 10.71 20.73 -3.33
N VAL A 159 11.69 19.95 -2.88
CA VAL A 159 11.84 19.54 -1.48
C VAL A 159 13.17 20.05 -0.97
N ASP A 160 13.14 20.75 0.15
CA ASP A 160 14.30 21.44 0.73
C ASP A 160 15.00 22.34 -0.31
N THR A 161 16.24 22.01 -0.71
CA THR A 161 17.04 22.77 -1.69
C THR A 161 17.19 22.03 -3.02
N THR A 162 16.30 21.07 -3.31
CA THR A 162 16.41 20.19 -4.48
C THR A 162 15.16 20.26 -5.36
N LEU A 163 15.37 20.45 -6.64
CA LEU A 163 14.37 20.27 -7.70
C LEU A 163 14.23 18.78 -8.02
N CYS A 164 13.08 18.21 -7.70
CA CYS A 164 12.75 16.81 -7.95
C CYS A 164 11.94 16.67 -9.24
N ILE A 165 12.40 15.85 -10.16
CA ILE A 165 11.78 15.60 -11.47
C ILE A 165 11.25 14.17 -11.46
N PRO A 166 9.91 13.96 -11.49
CA PRO A 166 9.33 12.62 -11.56
C PRO A 166 9.76 11.90 -12.83
N THR A 167 10.26 10.67 -12.68
CA THR A 167 10.79 9.88 -13.80
C THR A 167 10.35 8.43 -13.72
N ILE A 168 10.40 7.75 -14.87
CA ILE A 168 10.44 6.30 -14.96
C ILE A 168 11.88 5.82 -14.84
N PHE A 169 12.07 4.52 -14.53
CA PHE A 169 13.38 3.89 -14.44
C PHE A 169 13.38 2.55 -15.17
N ASN A 170 14.25 2.45 -16.18
CA ASN A 170 14.36 1.29 -17.05
C ASN A 170 15.80 0.74 -17.06
N SER A 171 15.93 -0.55 -17.40
CA SER A 171 17.22 -1.18 -17.66
C SER A 171 17.89 -0.60 -18.91
N TYR A 172 19.16 -0.97 -19.15
CA TYR A 172 19.88 -0.64 -20.37
C TYR A 172 19.19 -1.17 -21.64
N THR A 173 18.51 -2.30 -21.55
CA THR A 173 17.77 -2.94 -22.66
C THR A 173 16.31 -2.53 -22.74
N GLY A 174 15.84 -1.66 -21.85
CA GLY A 174 14.52 -1.02 -21.89
C GLY A 174 13.45 -1.64 -20.99
N GLU A 175 13.76 -2.70 -20.24
CA GLU A 175 12.82 -3.30 -19.29
C GLU A 175 12.57 -2.38 -18.09
N ALA A 176 11.32 -2.32 -17.66
CA ALA A 176 10.91 -1.53 -16.50
C ALA A 176 11.45 -2.11 -15.18
N LEU A 177 12.18 -1.30 -14.41
CA LEU A 177 12.73 -1.64 -13.10
C LEU A 177 12.11 -0.80 -11.97
N ASP A 178 10.92 -0.24 -12.24
CA ASP A 178 10.17 0.62 -11.33
C ASP A 178 8.69 0.22 -11.25
N TYR A 179 7.92 0.93 -10.43
CA TYR A 179 6.48 0.80 -10.37
C TYR A 179 5.75 1.73 -11.35
N LYS A 180 6.36 2.85 -11.73
CA LYS A 180 5.70 3.89 -12.53
C LYS A 180 5.52 3.51 -14.00
N THR A 181 6.51 2.90 -14.61
CA THR A 181 6.42 2.47 -16.03
C THR A 181 5.24 1.53 -16.28
N PRO A 182 5.08 0.40 -15.55
CA PRO A 182 3.93 -0.47 -15.75
C PRO A 182 2.60 0.17 -15.31
N LEU A 183 2.60 1.09 -14.33
CA LEU A 183 1.41 1.84 -13.98
C LEU A 183 0.93 2.69 -15.17
N LEU A 184 1.81 3.47 -15.79
CA LEU A 184 1.46 4.29 -16.97
C LEU A 184 0.96 3.44 -18.13
N LYS A 185 1.57 2.27 -18.38
CA LYS A 185 1.10 1.30 -19.39
C LYS A 185 -0.31 0.80 -19.08
N ALA A 186 -0.59 0.43 -17.81
CA ALA A 186 -1.90 -0.05 -17.39
C ALA A 186 -2.99 1.04 -17.48
N LEU A 187 -2.64 2.29 -17.14
CA LEU A 187 -3.54 3.44 -17.27
C LEU A 187 -3.87 3.72 -18.75
N ALA A 188 -2.89 3.61 -19.64
CA ALA A 188 -3.11 3.77 -21.08
C ALA A 188 -3.98 2.63 -21.65
N ALA A 189 -3.79 1.39 -21.19
CA ALA A 189 -4.58 0.26 -21.62
C ALA A 189 -6.06 0.40 -21.24
N VAL A 190 -6.33 0.76 -19.97
CA VAL A 190 -7.71 0.95 -19.50
C VAL A 190 -8.37 2.20 -20.11
N ASP A 191 -7.64 3.30 -20.32
CA ASP A 191 -8.13 4.48 -21.05
C ASP A 191 -8.67 4.07 -22.41
N LYS A 192 -7.86 3.35 -23.19
CA LYS A 192 -8.25 2.89 -24.52
C LYS A 192 -9.49 1.96 -24.47
N ALA A 193 -9.43 0.89 -23.67
CA ALA A 193 -10.51 -0.08 -23.60
C ALA A 193 -11.82 0.53 -23.09
N ALA A 194 -11.76 1.38 -22.06
CA ALA A 194 -12.92 2.06 -21.50
C ALA A 194 -13.51 3.10 -22.47
N THR A 195 -12.67 3.84 -23.18
CA THR A 195 -13.12 4.79 -24.22
C THR A 195 -13.89 4.07 -25.32
N GLU A 196 -13.37 2.95 -25.82
CA GLU A 196 -14.03 2.16 -26.86
C GLU A 196 -15.39 1.58 -26.40
N VAL A 197 -15.50 1.17 -25.14
CA VAL A 197 -16.78 0.75 -24.55
C VAL A 197 -17.74 1.94 -24.34
N CYS A 198 -17.24 3.09 -23.85
CA CYS A 198 -18.05 4.32 -23.73
C CYS A 198 -18.64 4.75 -25.09
N GLN A 199 -17.88 4.60 -26.18
CA GLN A 199 -18.33 4.97 -27.53
C GLN A 199 -19.47 4.10 -28.07
N LEU A 200 -19.79 2.97 -27.46
CA LEU A 200 -21.04 2.26 -27.70
C LEU A 200 -22.25 3.09 -27.25
N PHE A 201 -22.08 3.97 -26.28
CA PHE A 201 -23.13 4.81 -25.70
C PHE A 201 -23.03 6.27 -26.15
N ASP A 202 -21.82 6.86 -26.11
CA ASP A 202 -21.56 8.25 -26.48
C ASP A 202 -20.26 8.39 -27.26
N LYS A 203 -20.36 8.72 -28.53
CA LYS A 203 -19.22 8.87 -29.44
C LYS A 203 -18.37 10.13 -29.16
N ASN A 204 -18.84 11.05 -28.31
CA ASN A 204 -18.07 12.24 -27.94
C ASN A 204 -16.98 11.95 -26.91
N VAL A 205 -17.03 10.80 -26.22
CA VAL A 205 -15.99 10.39 -25.29
C VAL A 205 -14.74 10.03 -26.09
N THR A 206 -13.65 10.72 -25.80
CA THR A 206 -12.35 10.51 -26.45
C THR A 206 -11.29 9.97 -25.50
N ARG A 207 -11.48 10.12 -24.19
CA ARG A 207 -10.59 9.61 -23.16
C ARG A 207 -11.34 9.20 -21.89
N VAL A 208 -10.77 8.23 -21.18
CA VAL A 208 -11.22 7.84 -19.84
C VAL A 208 -10.04 7.89 -18.88
N PHE A 209 -10.18 8.67 -17.82
CA PHE A 209 -9.17 8.83 -16.78
C PHE A 209 -9.43 7.90 -15.62
N THR A 210 -8.37 7.28 -15.12
CA THR A 210 -8.40 6.56 -13.85
C THR A 210 -8.10 7.54 -12.72
N ASN A 211 -8.94 7.53 -11.69
CA ASN A 211 -8.75 8.30 -10.46
C ASN A 211 -8.40 7.38 -9.29
N LEU A 212 -7.60 7.89 -8.38
CA LEU A 212 -7.21 7.23 -7.15
C LEU A 212 -7.31 8.22 -5.97
N GLY A 213 -8.01 7.82 -4.92
CA GLY A 213 -7.95 8.45 -3.61
C GLY A 213 -7.41 7.41 -2.62
N TRP A 214 -6.20 7.60 -2.14
CA TRP A 214 -5.62 6.72 -1.15
C TRP A 214 -5.97 7.18 0.27
N GLU A 215 -6.06 6.23 1.19
CA GLU A 215 -6.21 6.48 2.63
C GLU A 215 -5.01 5.85 3.32
N GLN A 216 -4.14 6.68 3.90
CA GLN A 216 -2.90 6.23 4.51
C GLN A 216 -3.07 6.09 6.01
N GLU A 217 -3.21 4.86 6.48
CA GLU A 217 -3.12 4.55 7.90
C GLU A 217 -1.65 4.41 8.34
N TYR A 218 -1.36 4.76 9.59
CA TYR A 218 -0.03 4.67 10.17
C TYR A 218 -0.06 4.71 11.70
N PHE A 219 0.99 4.18 12.32
CA PHE A 219 1.23 4.35 13.76
C PHE A 219 2.31 5.38 14.01
N LEU A 220 2.21 6.06 15.15
CA LEU A 220 3.28 6.89 15.71
C LEU A 220 3.83 6.24 16.98
N VAL A 221 5.14 6.38 17.17
CA VAL A 221 5.82 5.99 18.41
C VAL A 221 6.83 7.06 18.76
N ASP A 222 6.96 7.42 20.04
CA ASP A 222 7.98 8.37 20.49
C ASP A 222 9.39 7.85 20.16
N SER A 223 10.25 8.72 19.66
CA SER A 223 11.59 8.37 19.22
C SER A 223 12.45 7.74 20.30
N SER A 224 12.25 8.11 21.57
CA SER A 224 12.99 7.50 22.68
C SER A 224 12.61 6.05 22.91
N LEU A 225 11.30 5.74 22.85
CA LEU A 225 10.79 4.37 22.93
C LEU A 225 11.16 3.54 21.69
N TYR A 226 11.07 4.14 20.50
CA TYR A 226 11.49 3.50 19.25
C TYR A 226 12.95 3.07 19.32
N ASN A 227 13.86 3.96 19.73
CA ASN A 227 15.29 3.67 19.84
C ASN A 227 15.60 2.63 20.92
N ALA A 228 14.74 2.48 21.93
CA ALA A 228 14.88 1.45 22.96
C ALA A 228 14.32 0.06 22.52
N ARG A 229 13.78 -0.04 21.30
CA ARG A 229 13.21 -1.27 20.70
C ARG A 229 13.94 -1.60 19.38
N PRO A 230 15.04 -2.39 19.43
CA PRO A 230 15.78 -2.76 18.20
C PRO A 230 14.95 -3.46 17.14
N ASP A 231 13.91 -4.23 17.52
CA ASP A 231 12.98 -4.83 16.58
C ASP A 231 12.19 -3.77 15.79
N LEU A 232 11.66 -2.73 16.43
CA LEU A 232 11.02 -1.61 15.72
C LEU A 232 11.99 -0.90 14.76
N CYS A 233 13.24 -0.66 15.21
CA CYS A 233 14.25 0.01 14.39
C CYS A 233 14.62 -0.78 13.13
N LEU A 234 14.74 -2.10 13.24
CA LEU A 234 15.27 -2.96 12.20
C LEU A 234 14.21 -3.60 11.30
N THR A 235 12.99 -3.77 11.81
CA THR A 235 11.91 -4.47 11.08
C THR A 235 10.64 -3.64 10.89
N GLY A 236 10.51 -2.52 11.60
CA GLY A 236 9.30 -1.69 11.59
C GLY A 236 8.16 -2.26 12.44
N ARG A 237 8.35 -3.42 13.11
CA ARG A 237 7.37 -4.04 14.00
C ARG A 237 8.00 -4.59 15.27
N THR A 238 7.18 -4.82 16.29
CA THR A 238 7.58 -5.56 17.48
C THR A 238 7.59 -7.06 17.18
N LEU A 239 8.72 -7.74 17.45
CA LEU A 239 8.85 -9.20 17.28
C LEU A 239 8.42 -9.96 18.55
N MET A 240 8.22 -9.24 19.65
CA MET A 240 7.77 -9.73 20.94
C MET A 240 7.02 -8.63 21.69
N GLY A 241 6.17 -8.99 22.62
CA GLY A 241 5.43 -8.09 23.50
C GLY A 241 4.04 -8.63 23.83
N HIS A 242 3.77 -8.75 25.13
CA HIS A 242 2.46 -9.14 25.62
C HIS A 242 1.45 -7.99 25.46
N SER A 243 0.19 -8.31 25.16
CA SER A 243 -0.89 -7.33 25.06
C SER A 243 -1.04 -6.53 26.36
N SER A 244 -1.38 -5.24 26.24
CA SER A 244 -1.66 -4.43 27.43
C SER A 244 -3.04 -4.77 28.01
N ALA A 245 -3.23 -4.52 29.31
CA ALA A 245 -4.50 -4.80 29.99
C ALA A 245 -5.69 -4.02 29.40
N LYS A 246 -5.47 -2.81 28.88
CA LYS A 246 -6.51 -2.01 28.22
C LYS A 246 -6.77 -2.48 26.79
N ASP A 247 -5.70 -2.86 26.08
CA ASP A 247 -5.76 -3.16 24.65
C ASP A 247 -6.40 -1.99 23.84
N GLN A 248 -7.22 -2.22 22.83
CA GLN A 248 -7.96 -1.17 22.11
C GLN A 248 -9.42 -1.15 22.55
N GLN A 249 -9.67 -0.63 23.75
CA GLN A 249 -11.00 -0.62 24.37
C GLN A 249 -11.37 0.78 24.86
N LEU A 250 -12.70 1.04 24.90
CA LEU A 250 -13.34 2.25 25.40
C LEU A 250 -13.07 3.48 24.54
N GLU A 251 -12.04 4.28 24.86
CA GLU A 251 -11.77 5.58 24.22
C GLU A 251 -11.01 5.46 22.90
N ASP A 252 -10.50 4.29 22.55
CA ASP A 252 -9.77 4.06 21.30
C ASP A 252 -10.76 3.89 20.14
N HIS A 253 -10.92 4.92 19.32
CA HIS A 253 -11.85 4.97 18.20
C HIS A 253 -11.61 6.20 17.31
N TYR A 254 -12.20 6.21 16.11
CA TYR A 254 -12.04 7.26 15.08
C TYR A 254 -12.35 8.68 15.54
N TYR A 255 -13.32 8.85 16.45
CA TYR A 255 -13.82 10.15 16.90
C TYR A 255 -13.17 10.64 18.19
N GLY A 256 -12.14 9.93 18.68
CA GLY A 256 -11.35 10.37 19.83
C GLY A 256 -10.60 11.67 19.55
N SER A 257 -10.30 12.42 20.60
CA SER A 257 -9.48 13.63 20.48
C SER A 257 -8.06 13.29 20.04
N ILE A 258 -7.55 13.96 19.04
CA ILE A 258 -6.17 13.82 18.59
C ILE A 258 -5.24 14.40 19.67
N PRO A 259 -4.22 13.66 20.15
CA PRO A 259 -3.30 14.16 21.16
C PRO A 259 -2.57 15.44 20.69
N PRO A 260 -2.30 16.42 21.58
CA PRO A 260 -1.72 17.71 21.19
C PRO A 260 -0.40 17.61 20.42
N ARG A 261 0.54 16.73 20.80
CA ARG A 261 1.79 16.51 20.07
C ARG A 261 1.55 15.99 18.66
N VAL A 262 0.60 15.05 18.51
CA VAL A 262 0.21 14.48 17.22
C VAL A 262 -0.48 15.53 16.35
N THR A 263 -1.30 16.40 16.94
CA THR A 263 -1.95 17.50 16.23
C THR A 263 -0.92 18.42 15.57
N GLU A 264 0.15 18.79 16.27
CA GLU A 264 1.20 19.66 15.72
C GLU A 264 1.99 18.95 14.60
N PHE A 265 2.30 17.65 14.76
CA PHE A 265 2.87 16.85 13.69
C PHE A 265 1.98 16.82 12.43
N MET A 266 0.68 16.56 12.61
CA MET A 266 -0.29 16.52 11.50
C MET A 266 -0.43 17.88 10.81
N LYS A 267 -0.42 18.99 11.57
CA LYS A 267 -0.45 20.36 11.00
C LYS A 267 0.76 20.60 10.09
N GLU A 268 1.97 20.28 10.54
CA GLU A 268 3.17 20.48 9.73
C GLU A 268 3.16 19.59 8.49
N LEU A 269 2.75 18.32 8.64
CA LEU A 269 2.61 17.40 7.51
C LEU A 269 1.63 17.94 6.46
N GLU A 270 0.46 18.41 6.86
CA GLU A 270 -0.53 19.02 5.95
C GLU A 270 0.00 20.25 5.25
N ILE A 271 0.73 21.13 5.96
CA ILE A 271 1.34 22.33 5.35
C ILE A 271 2.34 21.93 4.26
N GLU A 272 3.23 20.99 4.54
CA GLU A 272 4.21 20.53 3.56
C GLU A 272 3.53 19.78 2.38
N CYS A 273 2.52 18.97 2.65
CA CYS A 273 1.68 18.37 1.60
C CYS A 273 1.07 19.46 0.70
N HIS A 274 0.45 20.48 1.28
CA HIS A 274 -0.19 21.54 0.51
C HIS A 274 0.80 22.37 -0.31
N LYS A 275 1.99 22.67 0.21
CA LYS A 275 3.06 23.33 -0.57
C LYS A 275 3.44 22.51 -1.81
N LEU A 276 3.43 21.18 -1.68
CA LEU A 276 3.73 20.22 -2.74
C LEU A 276 2.52 19.87 -3.62
N GLY A 277 1.41 20.59 -3.47
CA GLY A 277 0.20 20.38 -4.27
C GLY A 277 -0.56 19.10 -3.92
N ILE A 278 -0.22 18.44 -2.84
CA ILE A 278 -0.90 17.24 -2.35
C ILE A 278 -2.17 17.68 -1.62
N PRO A 279 -3.37 17.28 -2.07
CA PRO A 279 -4.63 17.77 -1.53
C PRO A 279 -5.04 17.02 -0.24
N ALA A 280 -4.15 17.00 0.76
CA ALA A 280 -4.43 16.45 2.09
C ALA A 280 -5.69 17.12 2.67
N LYS A 281 -6.67 16.32 3.11
CA LYS A 281 -7.98 16.84 3.50
C LYS A 281 -8.45 16.36 4.85
N THR A 282 -8.30 15.08 5.14
CA THR A 282 -8.88 14.45 6.34
C THR A 282 -7.77 13.84 7.18
N ARG A 283 -7.84 14.07 8.49
CA ARG A 283 -7.01 13.42 9.51
C ARG A 283 -7.87 13.04 10.70
N HIS A 284 -7.62 11.89 11.28
CA HIS A 284 -8.31 11.41 12.48
C HIS A 284 -7.51 10.31 13.17
N ASN A 285 -7.97 9.94 14.37
CA ASN A 285 -7.50 8.72 15.01
C ASN A 285 -8.07 7.50 14.27
N GLU A 286 -7.31 6.41 14.28
CA GLU A 286 -7.78 5.08 13.99
C GLU A 286 -8.22 4.34 15.25
N VAL A 287 -8.73 3.11 15.10
CA VAL A 287 -9.27 2.31 16.19
C VAL A 287 -8.20 1.90 17.20
N ALA A 288 -6.99 1.56 16.72
CA ALA A 288 -5.90 1.20 17.62
C ALA A 288 -5.26 2.44 18.30
N PRO A 289 -4.80 2.31 19.55
CA PRO A 289 -4.07 3.39 20.21
C PRO A 289 -2.81 3.77 19.44
N ASN A 290 -2.55 5.07 19.32
CA ASN A 290 -1.45 5.63 18.51
C ASN A 290 -1.48 5.31 17.03
N GLN A 291 -2.65 4.91 16.50
CA GLN A 291 -2.91 4.76 15.08
C GLN A 291 -3.71 5.96 14.54
N PHE A 292 -3.37 6.38 13.33
CA PHE A 292 -3.93 7.58 12.70
C PHE A 292 -4.08 7.36 11.20
N GLU A 293 -4.89 8.20 10.55
CA GLU A 293 -5.08 8.21 9.11
C GLU A 293 -4.93 9.60 8.51
N LEU A 294 -4.41 9.65 7.30
CA LEU A 294 -4.43 10.79 6.40
C LEU A 294 -5.06 10.41 5.07
N ALA A 295 -6.09 11.14 4.65
CA ALA A 295 -6.75 10.95 3.36
C ALA A 295 -6.79 12.26 2.54
N PRO A 296 -6.38 12.23 1.25
CA PRO A 296 -6.48 13.38 0.34
C PRO A 296 -7.82 13.39 -0.41
N ILE A 297 -8.04 14.47 -1.15
CA ILE A 297 -8.97 14.45 -2.28
C ILE A 297 -8.37 13.55 -3.38
N PHE A 298 -9.21 12.77 -4.06
CA PHE A 298 -8.76 11.92 -5.17
C PHE A 298 -8.19 12.74 -6.34
N GLU A 299 -7.24 12.15 -7.04
CA GLU A 299 -6.58 12.75 -8.20
C GLU A 299 -6.44 11.72 -9.34
N ASN A 300 -5.87 12.14 -10.47
CA ASN A 300 -5.43 11.19 -11.49
C ASN A 300 -4.49 10.14 -10.86
N CYS A 301 -4.68 8.88 -11.21
CA CYS A 301 -4.03 7.74 -10.53
C CYS A 301 -2.50 7.83 -10.53
N ASN A 302 -1.86 8.29 -11.62
CA ASN A 302 -0.41 8.46 -11.66
C ASN A 302 0.08 9.50 -10.65
N LEU A 303 -0.55 10.68 -10.65
CA LEU A 303 -0.21 11.76 -9.72
C LEU A 303 -0.52 11.38 -8.26
N ALA A 304 -1.68 10.77 -8.01
CA ALA A 304 -2.06 10.29 -6.67
C ALA A 304 -1.04 9.28 -6.13
N ASN A 305 -0.51 8.40 -6.99
CA ASN A 305 0.53 7.46 -6.60
C ASN A 305 1.85 8.16 -6.23
N ASP A 306 2.30 9.13 -7.04
CA ASP A 306 3.47 9.93 -6.74
C ASP A 306 3.30 10.69 -5.40
N HIS A 307 2.15 11.32 -5.21
CA HIS A 307 1.82 12.02 -3.98
C HIS A 307 1.82 11.09 -2.74
N ASN A 308 1.30 9.86 -2.86
CA ASN A 308 1.37 8.90 -1.76
C ASN A 308 2.81 8.55 -1.39
N GLN A 309 3.67 8.26 -2.37
CA GLN A 309 5.08 7.96 -2.10
C GLN A 309 5.79 9.14 -1.45
N LEU A 310 5.52 10.35 -1.91
CA LEU A 310 6.07 11.58 -1.33
C LEU A 310 5.57 11.81 0.11
N VAL A 311 4.28 11.58 0.37
CA VAL A 311 3.71 11.67 1.72
C VAL A 311 4.36 10.69 2.68
N MET A 312 4.61 9.44 2.26
CA MET A 312 5.29 8.45 3.09
C MET A 312 6.71 8.88 3.50
N ASP A 313 7.42 9.59 2.61
CA ASP A 313 8.73 10.17 2.93
C ASP A 313 8.59 11.39 3.87
N LEU A 314 7.69 12.31 3.54
CA LEU A 314 7.41 13.48 4.38
C LEU A 314 7.00 13.10 5.81
N MET A 315 6.14 12.09 5.96
CA MET A 315 5.75 11.56 7.27
C MET A 315 6.96 11.18 8.11
N LYS A 316 7.94 10.46 7.52
CA LYS A 316 9.15 10.03 8.22
C LYS A 316 10.04 11.21 8.61
N ARG A 317 10.20 12.19 7.71
CA ARG A 317 11.03 13.39 7.95
C ARG A 317 10.43 14.28 9.05
N ILE A 318 9.14 14.59 8.93
CA ILE A 318 8.44 15.50 9.85
C ILE A 318 8.24 14.83 11.21
N ALA A 319 7.93 13.54 11.27
CA ALA A 319 7.78 12.83 12.54
C ALA A 319 9.06 12.93 13.38
N ARG A 320 10.24 12.75 12.78
CA ARG A 320 11.53 12.89 13.50
C ARG A 320 11.71 14.27 14.12
N LYS A 321 11.28 15.34 13.44
CA LYS A 321 11.30 16.70 13.96
C LYS A 321 10.43 16.85 15.20
N HIS A 322 9.26 16.19 15.22
CA HIS A 322 8.34 16.16 16.36
C HIS A 322 8.69 15.08 17.40
N HIS A 323 9.87 14.49 17.33
CA HIS A 323 10.31 13.39 18.18
C HIS A 323 9.39 12.15 18.11
N PHE A 324 8.85 11.86 16.94
CA PHE A 324 8.13 10.63 16.61
C PHE A 324 8.87 9.84 15.54
N ASN A 325 8.53 8.55 15.49
CA ASN A 325 8.79 7.70 14.33
C ASN A 325 7.47 7.18 13.80
N VAL A 326 7.30 7.23 12.48
CA VAL A 326 6.14 6.65 11.77
C VAL A 326 6.40 5.17 11.52
N LEU A 327 5.44 4.33 11.89
CA LEU A 327 5.43 2.92 11.54
C LEU A 327 4.42 2.72 10.39
N LEU A 328 4.96 2.36 9.24
CA LEU A 328 4.16 2.01 8.05
C LEU A 328 4.03 0.50 7.87
N HIS A 329 4.64 -0.31 8.75
CA HIS A 329 4.41 -1.75 8.75
C HIS A 329 2.94 -2.05 9.03
N GLU A 330 2.35 -2.99 8.30
CA GLU A 330 0.91 -3.28 8.35
C GLU A 330 0.44 -3.84 9.70
N LYS A 331 1.34 -4.48 10.46
CA LYS A 331 1.03 -5.05 11.78
C LYS A 331 2.19 -4.81 12.75
N PRO A 332 2.41 -3.56 13.21
CA PRO A 332 3.53 -3.25 14.10
C PRO A 332 3.35 -3.85 15.51
N TYR A 333 2.10 -4.09 15.92
CA TYR A 333 1.75 -4.68 17.22
C TYR A 333 0.74 -5.82 17.01
N SER A 334 0.95 -6.97 17.64
CA SER A 334 0.15 -8.17 17.36
C SER A 334 -1.27 -8.11 17.90
N SER A 335 -1.50 -7.43 19.03
CA SER A 335 -2.78 -7.47 19.76
C SER A 335 -3.81 -6.44 19.31
N VAL A 336 -3.40 -5.44 18.51
CA VAL A 336 -4.26 -4.35 18.05
C VAL A 336 -4.43 -4.37 16.54
N ASN A 337 -5.33 -3.55 15.99
CA ASN A 337 -5.54 -3.42 14.55
C ASN A 337 -4.24 -3.18 13.78
N GLY A 338 -4.24 -3.58 12.53
CA GLY A 338 -3.19 -3.26 11.58
C GLY A 338 -3.51 -2.02 10.75
N SER A 339 -2.55 -1.57 9.97
CA SER A 339 -2.68 -0.42 9.06
C SER A 339 -2.77 -0.84 7.61
N GLY A 340 -3.75 -0.29 6.92
CA GLY A 340 -3.95 -0.44 5.48
C GLY A 340 -3.62 0.82 4.69
N LYS A 341 -3.82 0.70 3.40
CA LYS A 341 -3.83 1.80 2.45
C LYS A 341 -4.99 1.56 1.50
N HIS A 342 -6.18 2.05 1.85
CA HIS A 342 -7.34 1.84 1.03
C HIS A 342 -7.18 2.60 -0.30
N ASN A 343 -7.41 1.92 -1.40
CA ASN A 343 -7.36 2.49 -2.73
C ASN A 343 -8.77 2.72 -3.25
N ASN A 344 -9.25 3.96 -3.20
CA ASN A 344 -10.52 4.38 -3.78
C ASN A 344 -10.31 4.61 -5.28
N TRP A 345 -10.77 3.68 -6.10
CA TRP A 345 -10.56 3.65 -7.54
C TRP A 345 -11.85 3.98 -8.30
N SER A 346 -11.75 4.85 -9.30
CA SER A 346 -12.86 5.16 -10.22
C SER A 346 -12.37 5.49 -11.62
N LEU A 347 -13.29 5.43 -12.58
CA LEU A 347 -13.08 5.80 -13.98
C LEU A 347 -13.99 6.99 -14.33
N CYS A 348 -13.44 7.99 -15.01
CA CYS A 348 -14.16 9.19 -15.40
C CYS A 348 -13.86 9.56 -16.87
N THR A 349 -14.89 9.90 -17.65
CA THR A 349 -14.72 10.36 -19.03
C THR A 349 -14.20 11.79 -19.10
N ASP A 350 -13.59 12.16 -20.21
CA ASP A 350 -13.22 13.55 -20.55
C ASP A 350 -14.44 14.49 -20.66
N THR A 351 -15.65 13.93 -20.79
CA THR A 351 -16.92 14.67 -20.75
C THR A 351 -17.46 14.86 -19.32
N GLY A 352 -16.72 14.41 -18.30
CA GLY A 352 -17.06 14.61 -16.87
C GLY A 352 -18.01 13.58 -16.27
N ILE A 353 -18.23 12.44 -16.92
CA ILE A 353 -19.10 11.37 -16.42
C ILE A 353 -18.26 10.39 -15.59
N ASN A 354 -18.64 10.18 -14.33
CA ASN A 354 -18.11 9.09 -13.51
C ASN A 354 -18.80 7.78 -13.92
N LEU A 355 -18.03 6.79 -14.38
CA LEU A 355 -18.55 5.53 -14.90
C LEU A 355 -19.07 4.57 -13.82
N PHE A 356 -18.77 4.86 -12.56
CA PHE A 356 -19.28 4.14 -11.39
C PHE A 356 -20.38 4.91 -10.62
N ALA A 357 -20.91 5.98 -11.19
CA ALA A 357 -22.05 6.68 -10.63
C ALA A 357 -23.31 6.40 -11.46
N PRO A 358 -24.47 6.12 -10.82
CA PRO A 358 -25.74 5.98 -11.52
C PRO A 358 -26.02 7.23 -12.37
N GLY A 359 -26.49 7.03 -13.59
CA GLY A 359 -26.85 8.10 -14.50
C GLY A 359 -28.24 8.68 -14.21
N LYS A 360 -28.49 9.89 -14.73
CA LYS A 360 -29.80 10.57 -14.58
C LYS A 360 -30.89 10.07 -15.53
N ASN A 361 -30.56 9.14 -16.40
CA ASN A 361 -31.47 8.60 -17.40
C ASN A 361 -31.15 7.13 -17.72
N PRO A 362 -32.03 6.39 -18.39
CA PRO A 362 -31.83 4.97 -18.67
C PRO A 362 -30.54 4.65 -19.44
N LYS A 363 -30.10 5.55 -20.33
CA LYS A 363 -28.85 5.36 -21.09
C LYS A 363 -27.62 5.49 -20.18
N GLY A 364 -27.60 6.48 -19.30
CA GLY A 364 -26.52 6.68 -18.31
C GLY A 364 -26.49 5.53 -17.31
N ASN A 365 -27.65 5.02 -16.88
CA ASN A 365 -27.73 3.86 -16.00
C ASN A 365 -27.26 2.58 -16.69
N MET A 366 -27.51 2.41 -17.99
CA MET A 366 -26.99 1.28 -18.75
C MET A 366 -25.45 1.35 -18.88
N LEU A 367 -24.90 2.53 -19.10
CA LEU A 367 -23.45 2.75 -19.09
C LEU A 367 -22.84 2.39 -17.72
N PHE A 368 -23.43 2.92 -16.65
CA PHE A 368 -23.02 2.60 -15.27
C PHE A 368 -23.06 1.09 -15.00
N LEU A 369 -24.17 0.42 -15.29
CA LEU A 369 -24.31 -1.03 -15.10
C LEU A 369 -23.29 -1.82 -15.94
N THR A 370 -23.01 -1.37 -17.16
CA THR A 370 -22.00 -2.02 -18.01
C THR A 370 -20.64 -2.01 -17.32
N PHE A 371 -20.20 -0.87 -16.81
CA PHE A 371 -18.92 -0.79 -16.10
C PHE A 371 -18.93 -1.54 -14.78
N LEU A 372 -20.00 -1.42 -13.98
CA LEU A 372 -20.13 -2.14 -12.71
C LEU A 372 -20.04 -3.66 -12.89
N VAL A 373 -20.83 -4.22 -13.82
CA VAL A 373 -20.87 -5.67 -14.07
C VAL A 373 -19.53 -6.19 -14.60
N ASN A 374 -18.84 -5.40 -15.44
CA ASN A 374 -17.50 -5.74 -15.90
C ASN A 374 -16.45 -5.68 -14.77
N VAL A 375 -16.62 -4.82 -13.76
CA VAL A 375 -15.77 -4.87 -12.56
C VAL A 375 -15.97 -6.18 -11.79
N LEU A 376 -17.22 -6.63 -11.60
CA LEU A 376 -17.48 -7.92 -10.94
C LEU A 376 -16.78 -9.08 -11.67
N MET A 377 -16.90 -9.12 -13.00
CA MET A 377 -16.28 -10.15 -13.81
C MET A 377 -14.74 -10.05 -13.81
N MET A 378 -14.21 -8.84 -13.85
CA MET A 378 -12.78 -8.58 -13.73
C MET A 378 -12.21 -9.14 -12.41
N VAL A 379 -12.87 -8.85 -11.27
CA VAL A 379 -12.43 -9.35 -9.97
C VAL A 379 -12.58 -10.88 -9.90
N TYR A 380 -13.68 -11.44 -10.40
CA TYR A 380 -13.92 -12.88 -10.40
C TYR A 380 -12.83 -13.65 -11.18
N LYS A 381 -12.51 -13.20 -12.39
CA LYS A 381 -11.49 -13.84 -13.24
C LYS A 381 -10.06 -13.69 -12.71
N ASN A 382 -9.78 -12.57 -12.01
CA ASN A 382 -8.42 -12.17 -11.67
C ASN A 382 -8.18 -12.09 -10.16
N GLN A 383 -8.96 -12.84 -9.35
CA GLN A 383 -8.83 -12.83 -7.89
C GLN A 383 -7.40 -13.16 -7.44
N ASP A 384 -6.71 -14.08 -8.11
CA ASP A 384 -5.36 -14.51 -7.74
C ASP A 384 -4.30 -13.46 -8.10
N LEU A 385 -4.43 -12.79 -9.27
CA LEU A 385 -3.60 -11.64 -9.63
C LEU A 385 -3.78 -10.47 -8.66
N LEU A 386 -5.03 -10.14 -8.32
CA LEU A 386 -5.33 -9.11 -7.34
C LEU A 386 -4.75 -9.47 -5.97
N ARG A 387 -4.82 -10.74 -5.59
CA ARG A 387 -4.21 -11.25 -4.36
C ARG A 387 -2.69 -11.11 -4.39
N ALA A 388 -2.03 -11.51 -5.49
CA ALA A 388 -0.59 -11.35 -5.66
C ALA A 388 -0.16 -9.89 -5.52
N SER A 389 -0.94 -8.94 -6.05
CA SER A 389 -0.61 -7.51 -6.05
C SER A 389 -0.56 -6.84 -4.67
N ILE A 390 -1.12 -7.49 -3.64
CA ILE A 390 -1.20 -6.96 -2.27
C ILE A 390 -0.44 -7.81 -1.25
N MET A 391 0.08 -8.97 -1.64
CA MET A 391 0.76 -9.86 -0.72
C MET A 391 2.20 -9.42 -0.47
N SER A 392 2.53 -9.29 0.81
CA SER A 392 3.88 -9.02 1.29
C SER A 392 4.11 -9.69 2.64
N ALA A 393 5.35 -9.78 3.07
CA ALA A 393 5.70 -10.33 4.38
C ALA A 393 4.92 -9.64 5.52
N SER A 394 4.74 -8.33 5.44
CA SER A 394 4.08 -7.52 6.46
C SER A 394 2.54 -7.53 6.34
N ASN A 395 1.99 -7.43 5.13
CA ASN A 395 0.54 -7.38 4.93
C ASN A 395 -0.14 -8.72 5.21
N SER A 396 0.58 -9.85 5.09
CA SER A 396 0.07 -11.17 5.44
C SER A 396 -0.30 -11.33 6.93
N TYR A 397 0.31 -10.53 7.82
CA TYR A 397 -0.05 -10.51 9.24
C TYR A 397 -1.32 -9.71 9.53
N ARG A 398 -1.69 -8.78 8.64
CA ARG A 398 -2.86 -7.92 8.79
C ARG A 398 -4.13 -8.56 8.23
N LEU A 399 -4.05 -9.17 7.04
CA LEU A 399 -5.21 -9.63 6.29
C LEU A 399 -5.99 -10.75 7.00
N GLY A 400 -7.30 -10.58 7.11
CA GLY A 400 -8.21 -11.54 7.74
C GLY A 400 -8.21 -11.54 9.26
N ALA A 401 -7.61 -10.52 9.89
CA ALA A 401 -7.54 -10.37 11.35
C ALA A 401 -7.99 -8.98 11.80
N ASN A 402 -8.71 -8.90 12.91
CA ASN A 402 -9.29 -7.68 13.47
C ASN A 402 -10.16 -6.96 12.41
N GLU A 403 -10.02 -5.66 12.21
CA GLU A 403 -10.80 -4.90 11.21
C GLU A 403 -10.20 -4.93 9.80
N ALA A 404 -9.16 -5.71 9.56
CA ALA A 404 -8.58 -5.85 8.23
C ALA A 404 -9.49 -6.67 7.30
N PRO A 405 -9.46 -6.41 5.97
CA PRO A 405 -10.25 -7.16 5.01
C PRO A 405 -10.01 -8.67 5.09
N PRO A 406 -11.03 -9.50 4.82
CA PRO A 406 -10.87 -10.94 4.72
C PRO A 406 -9.81 -11.33 3.68
N ALA A 407 -9.20 -12.48 3.90
CA ALA A 407 -8.20 -13.02 2.97
C ALA A 407 -8.79 -13.47 1.61
N ILE A 408 -10.10 -13.69 1.53
CA ILE A 408 -10.83 -14.10 0.32
C ILE A 408 -11.26 -12.85 -0.44
N LEU A 409 -10.89 -12.75 -1.71
CA LEU A 409 -11.37 -11.66 -2.57
C LEU A 409 -12.84 -11.86 -2.91
N SER A 410 -13.64 -10.86 -2.60
CA SER A 410 -15.07 -10.78 -2.92
C SER A 410 -15.45 -9.32 -3.14
N CYS A 411 -16.64 -9.08 -3.73
CA CYS A 411 -17.16 -7.75 -3.99
C CYS A 411 -18.42 -7.49 -3.16
N PHE A 412 -18.43 -6.38 -2.43
CA PHE A 412 -19.62 -5.84 -1.78
C PHE A 412 -20.26 -4.79 -2.69
N LEU A 413 -21.57 -4.88 -2.91
CA LEU A 413 -22.35 -3.93 -3.72
C LEU A 413 -23.44 -3.20 -2.92
N GLY A 414 -23.90 -3.80 -1.85
CA GLY A 414 -25.11 -3.40 -1.14
C GLY A 414 -26.41 -4.01 -1.70
N SER A 415 -27.39 -4.14 -0.82
CA SER A 415 -28.64 -4.87 -1.08
C SER A 415 -29.45 -4.33 -2.25
N GLN A 416 -29.50 -3.01 -2.42
CA GLN A 416 -30.26 -2.38 -3.50
C GLN A 416 -29.71 -2.69 -4.88
N LEU A 417 -28.40 -2.63 -5.02
CA LEU A 417 -27.73 -2.86 -6.29
C LEU A 417 -27.71 -4.34 -6.65
N SER A 418 -27.50 -5.21 -5.66
CA SER A 418 -27.62 -6.67 -5.82
C SER A 418 -29.03 -7.06 -6.30
N ALA A 419 -30.10 -6.52 -5.69
CA ALA A 419 -31.47 -6.75 -6.13
C ALA A 419 -31.73 -6.27 -7.57
N THR A 420 -31.13 -5.15 -7.96
CA THR A 420 -31.23 -4.64 -9.34
C THR A 420 -30.59 -5.59 -10.34
N LEU A 421 -29.40 -6.13 -10.03
CA LEU A 421 -28.74 -7.11 -10.88
C LEU A 421 -29.56 -8.40 -11.02
N ASP A 422 -30.13 -8.89 -9.93
CA ASP A 422 -30.98 -10.07 -9.93
C ASP A 422 -32.30 -9.85 -10.74
N GLU A 423 -32.83 -8.65 -10.72
CA GLU A 423 -33.97 -8.26 -11.54
C GLU A 423 -33.61 -8.28 -13.04
N ILE A 424 -32.44 -7.76 -13.42
CA ILE A 424 -31.96 -7.83 -14.82
C ILE A 424 -31.87 -9.27 -15.29
N VAL A 425 -31.34 -10.18 -14.47
CA VAL A 425 -31.23 -11.60 -14.81
C VAL A 425 -32.61 -12.24 -15.06
N ARG A 426 -33.63 -11.85 -14.28
CA ARG A 426 -34.99 -12.35 -14.43
C ARG A 426 -35.71 -11.79 -15.65
N GLN A 427 -35.50 -10.51 -15.97
CA GLN A 427 -36.24 -9.81 -17.04
C GLN A 427 -35.64 -10.02 -18.43
N VAL A 428 -34.33 -10.21 -18.57
CA VAL A 428 -33.68 -10.45 -19.85
C VAL A 428 -33.92 -11.90 -20.31
N GLY A 429 -34.77 -12.10 -21.33
CA GLY A 429 -34.97 -13.42 -21.95
C GLY A 429 -33.71 -13.97 -22.66
N ASN A 430 -33.73 -15.28 -22.93
CA ASN A 430 -32.66 -15.92 -23.74
C ASN A 430 -32.95 -15.82 -25.26
N GLU A 431 -34.21 -15.45 -25.62
CA GLU A 431 -34.66 -15.24 -26.99
C GLU A 431 -34.68 -13.74 -27.35
N LYS A 432 -35.01 -13.41 -28.59
CA LYS A 432 -35.12 -12.03 -29.06
C LYS A 432 -36.20 -11.29 -28.24
N MET A 433 -35.78 -10.26 -27.54
CA MET A 433 -36.70 -9.45 -26.68
C MET A 433 -37.72 -8.70 -27.50
N THR A 434 -38.97 -8.72 -27.03
CA THR A 434 -40.03 -7.92 -27.59
C THR A 434 -39.84 -6.42 -27.32
N PRO A 435 -40.49 -5.51 -28.05
CA PRO A 435 -40.46 -4.08 -27.75
C PRO A 435 -40.96 -3.74 -26.34
N GLU A 436 -41.96 -4.45 -25.85
CA GLU A 436 -42.53 -4.27 -24.50
C GLU A 436 -41.52 -4.68 -23.42
N GLU A 437 -40.82 -5.84 -23.56
CA GLU A 437 -39.79 -6.30 -22.64
C GLU A 437 -38.62 -5.32 -22.59
N LYS A 438 -38.14 -4.83 -23.74
CA LYS A 438 -37.10 -3.79 -23.80
C LYS A 438 -37.49 -2.49 -23.12
N THR A 439 -38.75 -2.08 -23.27
CA THR A 439 -39.31 -0.88 -22.64
C THR A 439 -39.39 -1.08 -21.12
N THR A 440 -39.91 -2.21 -20.66
CA THR A 440 -40.00 -2.54 -19.24
C THR A 440 -38.64 -2.57 -18.56
N LEU A 441 -37.66 -3.19 -19.19
CA LEU A 441 -36.25 -3.26 -18.69
C LEU A 441 -35.60 -1.86 -18.64
N LYS A 442 -35.78 -1.03 -19.68
CA LYS A 442 -35.28 0.35 -19.68
C LYS A 442 -35.93 1.20 -18.60
N LEU A 443 -37.20 1.02 -18.31
CA LEU A 443 -37.89 1.70 -17.20
C LEU A 443 -37.37 1.22 -15.83
N GLY A 444 -37.14 -0.06 -15.68
CA GLY A 444 -36.52 -0.64 -14.46
C GLY A 444 -35.13 -0.07 -14.19
N ILE A 445 -34.28 -0.07 -15.20
CA ILE A 445 -32.90 0.50 -15.14
C ILE A 445 -32.97 2.01 -14.87
N GLY A 446 -33.96 2.73 -15.44
CA GLY A 446 -34.15 4.16 -15.19
C GLY A 446 -34.55 4.53 -13.75
N ARG A 447 -34.85 3.54 -12.91
CA ARG A 447 -35.24 3.73 -11.50
C ARG A 447 -34.09 3.52 -10.51
N ILE A 448 -32.88 3.27 -10.95
CA ILE A 448 -31.71 3.20 -10.05
C ILE A 448 -31.55 4.57 -9.38
N PRO A 449 -31.60 4.65 -8.04
CA PRO A 449 -31.48 5.92 -7.35
C PRO A 449 -30.07 6.52 -7.50
N GLU A 450 -29.98 7.84 -7.55
CA GLU A 450 -28.68 8.56 -7.58
C GLU A 450 -27.84 8.32 -6.30
N ILE A 451 -28.52 8.09 -5.17
CA ILE A 451 -27.91 7.79 -3.89
C ILE A 451 -28.27 6.36 -3.50
N LEU A 452 -27.29 5.51 -3.50
CA LEU A 452 -27.41 4.13 -3.03
C LEU A 452 -27.14 4.12 -1.53
N LEU A 453 -28.18 4.03 -0.72
CA LEU A 453 -28.09 3.94 0.73
C LEU A 453 -27.91 2.47 1.13
N ASP A 454 -26.84 2.17 1.82
CA ASP A 454 -26.65 0.89 2.48
C ASP A 454 -26.10 1.12 3.89
N THR A 455 -26.65 0.43 4.88
CA THR A 455 -26.25 0.53 6.29
C THR A 455 -25.35 -0.63 6.73
N THR A 456 -25.03 -1.54 5.82
CA THR A 456 -24.15 -2.68 6.10
C THR A 456 -22.73 -2.21 6.33
N ASP A 457 -22.09 -2.75 7.37
CA ASP A 457 -20.67 -2.51 7.61
C ASP A 457 -19.81 -3.22 6.55
N ARG A 458 -19.48 -2.50 5.49
CA ARG A 458 -18.67 -2.99 4.38
C ARG A 458 -17.24 -3.38 4.80
N ASN A 459 -16.75 -2.87 5.93
CA ASN A 459 -15.41 -3.15 6.42
C ASN A 459 -15.23 -4.62 6.78
N ARG A 460 -16.31 -5.28 7.20
CA ARG A 460 -16.35 -6.69 7.59
C ARG A 460 -16.80 -7.63 6.49
N THR A 461 -17.21 -7.11 5.33
CA THR A 461 -17.74 -7.94 4.25
C THR A 461 -16.69 -8.35 3.25
N SER A 462 -16.17 -7.41 2.49
CA SER A 462 -15.38 -7.70 1.30
C SER A 462 -14.19 -6.76 1.16
N PRO A 463 -13.04 -7.26 0.68
CA PRO A 463 -11.87 -6.41 0.44
C PRO A 463 -12.01 -5.50 -0.78
N PHE A 464 -13.05 -5.70 -1.62
CA PHE A 464 -13.35 -4.87 -2.78
C PHE A 464 -14.80 -4.40 -2.69
N ALA A 465 -15.02 -3.15 -2.25
CA ALA A 465 -16.34 -2.65 -1.91
C ALA A 465 -16.77 -1.49 -2.81
N PHE A 466 -18.00 -1.55 -3.36
CA PHE A 466 -18.62 -0.43 -4.04
C PHE A 466 -19.16 0.59 -3.02
N THR A 467 -18.83 1.87 -3.20
CA THR A 467 -19.20 2.93 -2.25
C THR A 467 -20.07 4.03 -2.88
N GLY A 468 -20.86 3.68 -3.89
CA GLY A 468 -21.83 4.56 -4.55
C GLY A 468 -21.33 5.25 -5.82
N ASN A 469 -20.04 5.55 -5.93
CA ASN A 469 -19.46 6.19 -7.11
C ASN A 469 -18.00 5.76 -7.39
N ARG A 470 -17.50 4.77 -6.65
CA ARG A 470 -16.15 4.22 -6.77
C ARG A 470 -16.10 2.84 -6.13
N PHE A 471 -15.04 2.11 -6.41
CA PHE A 471 -14.68 0.91 -5.68
C PHE A 471 -13.52 1.20 -4.73
N GLU A 472 -13.63 0.72 -3.52
CA GLU A 472 -12.62 0.78 -2.49
C GLU A 472 -11.92 -0.57 -2.40
N PHE A 473 -10.62 -0.61 -2.76
CA PHE A 473 -9.78 -1.79 -2.57
C PHE A 473 -9.02 -1.67 -1.27
N ARG A 474 -9.50 -2.38 -0.25
CA ARG A 474 -9.10 -2.25 1.16
C ARG A 474 -7.91 -3.13 1.53
N ALA A 475 -7.55 -4.07 0.67
CA ALA A 475 -6.57 -5.10 0.98
C ALA A 475 -5.11 -4.66 0.80
N ALA A 476 -4.84 -3.49 0.21
CA ALA A 476 -3.48 -2.97 0.09
C ALA A 476 -2.90 -2.59 1.45
N GLY A 477 -1.63 -2.88 1.66
CA GLY A 477 -0.92 -2.59 2.91
C GLY A 477 -0.43 -1.16 3.02
N SER A 478 -0.31 -0.64 4.24
CA SER A 478 0.13 0.74 4.51
C SER A 478 1.55 1.04 4.04
N SER A 479 2.44 0.05 4.01
CA SER A 479 3.82 0.21 3.50
C SER A 479 3.94 0.08 1.98
N SER A 480 2.91 -0.44 1.31
CA SER A 480 2.95 -0.77 -0.12
C SER A 480 2.89 0.46 -1.01
N ASN A 481 3.44 0.35 -2.22
CA ASN A 481 3.19 1.30 -3.30
C ASN A 481 1.79 1.04 -3.90
N CYS A 482 0.95 2.07 -4.01
CA CYS A 482 -0.39 1.96 -4.61
C CYS A 482 -0.33 1.40 -6.04
N ALA A 483 0.75 1.64 -6.77
CA ALA A 483 0.92 1.20 -8.14
C ALA A 483 0.80 -0.32 -8.28
N ALA A 484 1.23 -1.13 -7.30
CA ALA A 484 1.12 -2.58 -7.38
C ALA A 484 -0.34 -3.03 -7.60
N ALA A 485 -1.26 -2.55 -6.76
CA ALA A 485 -2.69 -2.84 -6.88
C ALA A 485 -3.30 -2.17 -8.12
N MET A 486 -2.92 -0.92 -8.42
CA MET A 486 -3.46 -0.17 -9.56
C MET A 486 -3.05 -0.75 -10.91
N ILE A 487 -1.85 -1.30 -11.05
CA ILE A 487 -1.42 -2.04 -12.25
C ILE A 487 -2.33 -3.24 -12.47
N ALA A 488 -2.53 -4.07 -11.45
CA ALA A 488 -3.36 -5.26 -11.53
C ALA A 488 -4.83 -4.93 -11.88
N ILE A 489 -5.44 -3.97 -11.17
CA ILE A 489 -6.84 -3.57 -11.38
C ILE A 489 -7.04 -2.99 -12.78
N ASN A 490 -6.19 -2.03 -13.20
CA ASN A 490 -6.38 -1.35 -14.49
C ASN A 490 -6.06 -2.26 -15.69
N ALA A 491 -5.05 -3.14 -15.58
CA ALA A 491 -4.74 -4.12 -16.62
C ALA A 491 -5.87 -5.15 -16.77
N ALA A 492 -6.35 -5.70 -15.65
CA ALA A 492 -7.45 -6.66 -15.64
C ALA A 492 -8.76 -6.04 -16.15
N MET A 493 -9.02 -4.76 -15.80
CA MET A 493 -10.19 -4.04 -16.29
C MET A 493 -10.10 -3.76 -17.80
N ALA A 494 -8.92 -3.38 -18.30
CA ALA A 494 -8.69 -3.21 -19.74
C ALA A 494 -8.97 -4.50 -20.52
N ASN A 495 -8.42 -5.62 -20.04
CA ASN A 495 -8.66 -6.93 -20.64
C ASN A 495 -10.14 -7.30 -20.64
N GLN A 496 -10.84 -7.18 -19.51
CA GLN A 496 -12.27 -7.48 -19.39
C GLN A 496 -13.13 -6.61 -20.31
N LEU A 497 -12.83 -5.31 -20.41
CA LEU A 497 -13.55 -4.39 -21.30
C LEU A 497 -13.33 -4.72 -22.78
N ASN A 498 -12.12 -5.09 -23.17
CA ASN A 498 -11.79 -5.56 -24.51
C ASN A 498 -12.60 -6.82 -24.89
N GLU A 499 -12.66 -7.81 -24.00
CA GLU A 499 -13.45 -9.03 -24.18
C GLU A 499 -14.94 -8.71 -24.29
N PHE A 500 -15.48 -7.85 -23.42
CA PHE A 500 -16.88 -7.45 -23.45
C PHE A 500 -17.22 -6.76 -24.76
N ARG A 501 -16.41 -5.79 -25.20
CA ARG A 501 -16.60 -5.08 -26.47
C ARG A 501 -16.59 -6.06 -27.66
N ALA A 502 -15.60 -6.92 -27.74
CA ALA A 502 -15.50 -7.92 -28.82
C ALA A 502 -16.74 -8.82 -28.87
N SER A 503 -17.30 -9.19 -27.71
CA SER A 503 -18.52 -9.99 -27.62
C SER A 503 -19.74 -9.20 -28.10
N VAL A 504 -19.85 -7.89 -27.77
CA VAL A 504 -20.92 -7.02 -28.29
C VAL A 504 -20.82 -6.92 -29.83
N GLU A 505 -19.64 -6.65 -30.35
CA GLU A 505 -19.41 -6.52 -31.79
C GLU A 505 -19.78 -7.80 -32.54
N LYS A 506 -19.39 -8.97 -32.01
CA LYS A 506 -19.75 -10.28 -32.56
C LYS A 506 -21.26 -10.49 -32.63
N LEU A 507 -22.00 -10.23 -31.56
CA LEU A 507 -23.47 -10.33 -31.58
C LEU A 507 -24.10 -9.37 -32.58
N MET A 508 -23.55 -8.18 -32.75
CA MET A 508 -24.02 -7.21 -33.74
C MET A 508 -23.76 -7.70 -35.19
N GLU A 509 -22.64 -8.35 -35.46
CA GLU A 509 -22.34 -8.98 -36.75
C GLU A 509 -23.30 -10.14 -37.05
N GLU A 510 -23.75 -10.86 -36.01
CA GLU A 510 -24.79 -11.89 -36.11
C GLU A 510 -26.21 -11.31 -36.31
N GLY A 511 -26.35 -9.98 -36.40
CA GLY A 511 -27.62 -9.28 -36.66
C GLY A 511 -28.42 -8.92 -35.43
N VAL A 512 -27.85 -9.05 -34.22
CA VAL A 512 -28.48 -8.60 -32.97
C VAL A 512 -28.37 -7.08 -32.84
N GLY A 513 -29.44 -6.41 -32.45
CA GLY A 513 -29.38 -4.97 -32.22
C GLY A 513 -28.47 -4.61 -31.05
N LYS A 514 -27.73 -3.49 -31.13
CA LYS A 514 -26.72 -3.08 -30.15
C LYS A 514 -27.23 -3.15 -28.69
N ASP A 515 -28.35 -2.51 -28.39
CA ASP A 515 -28.90 -2.49 -27.02
C ASP A 515 -29.23 -3.90 -26.51
N GLU A 516 -29.76 -4.75 -27.39
CA GLU A 516 -30.06 -6.16 -27.08
C GLU A 516 -28.80 -6.98 -26.85
N ALA A 517 -27.75 -6.78 -27.66
CA ALA A 517 -26.45 -7.42 -27.48
C ALA A 517 -25.86 -7.07 -26.10
N ILE A 518 -25.90 -5.79 -25.74
CA ILE A 518 -25.44 -5.34 -24.43
C ILE A 518 -26.26 -6.00 -23.30
N PHE A 519 -27.59 -6.01 -23.37
CA PHE A 519 -28.42 -6.63 -22.33
C PHE A 519 -28.15 -8.13 -22.17
N ARG A 520 -28.00 -8.87 -23.25
CA ARG A 520 -27.70 -10.31 -23.19
C ARG A 520 -26.35 -10.55 -22.51
N LEU A 521 -25.32 -9.79 -22.91
CA LEU A 521 -23.99 -9.92 -22.29
C LEU A 521 -23.97 -9.46 -20.84
N LEU A 522 -24.73 -8.42 -20.46
CA LEU A 522 -24.87 -8.05 -19.07
C LEU A 522 -25.45 -9.19 -18.23
N LYS A 523 -26.55 -9.83 -18.71
CA LYS A 523 -27.13 -10.99 -18.04
C LYS A 523 -26.13 -12.14 -17.89
N GLU A 524 -25.47 -12.52 -18.97
CA GLU A 524 -24.47 -13.59 -18.96
C GLU A 524 -23.34 -13.28 -17.98
N THR A 525 -22.85 -12.05 -17.99
CA THR A 525 -21.75 -11.61 -17.11
C THR A 525 -22.16 -11.57 -15.65
N ILE A 526 -23.41 -11.10 -15.34
CA ILE A 526 -23.95 -11.09 -13.97
C ILE A 526 -24.02 -12.53 -13.43
N ILE A 527 -24.53 -13.47 -14.22
CA ILE A 527 -24.63 -14.89 -13.82
C ILE A 527 -23.23 -15.47 -13.62
N ALA A 528 -22.32 -15.25 -14.56
CA ALA A 528 -20.96 -15.81 -14.53
C ALA A 528 -20.12 -15.26 -13.36
N SER A 529 -20.39 -14.04 -12.92
CA SER A 529 -19.69 -13.38 -11.81
C SER A 529 -20.45 -13.41 -10.49
N GLU A 530 -21.57 -14.14 -10.38
CA GLU A 530 -22.38 -14.20 -9.16
C GLU A 530 -21.56 -14.66 -7.95
N ALA A 531 -20.65 -15.59 -8.14
CA ALA A 531 -19.81 -16.17 -7.09
C ALA A 531 -19.01 -15.13 -6.32
N ILE A 532 -18.62 -14.00 -6.95
CA ILE A 532 -17.79 -12.97 -6.33
C ILE A 532 -18.57 -12.01 -5.42
N ARG A 533 -19.90 -11.94 -5.55
CA ARG A 533 -20.74 -11.04 -4.75
C ARG A 533 -20.93 -11.58 -3.33
N PHE A 534 -20.66 -10.76 -2.34
CA PHE A 534 -20.81 -11.14 -0.94
C PHE A 534 -21.18 -9.93 -0.06
N GLU A 535 -22.17 -10.12 0.83
CA GLU A 535 -22.73 -9.08 1.71
C GLU A 535 -22.85 -9.53 3.18
N GLY A 536 -22.22 -10.67 3.53
CA GLY A 536 -22.25 -11.24 4.88
C GLY A 536 -21.00 -10.90 5.70
N ASP A 537 -20.84 -11.63 6.83
CA ASP A 537 -19.64 -11.54 7.66
C ASP A 537 -18.45 -12.28 7.01
N GLY A 538 -17.51 -11.51 6.46
CA GLY A 538 -16.31 -12.02 5.80
C GLY A 538 -15.31 -12.75 6.70
N TYR A 539 -15.44 -12.65 8.02
CA TYR A 539 -14.57 -13.32 8.99
C TYR A 539 -15.09 -14.69 9.42
N SER A 540 -16.34 -15.00 9.12
CA SER A 540 -17.00 -16.23 9.56
C SER A 540 -16.39 -17.49 8.91
N GLU A 541 -16.45 -18.61 9.62
CA GLU A 541 -16.03 -19.90 9.06
C GLU A 541 -17.02 -20.37 7.98
N GLU A 542 -18.29 -20.03 8.12
CA GLU A 542 -19.35 -20.28 7.12
C GLU A 542 -18.98 -19.63 5.78
N TRP A 543 -18.45 -18.39 5.81
CA TRP A 543 -17.99 -17.73 4.61
C TRP A 543 -16.80 -18.45 3.95
N ARG A 544 -15.83 -18.91 4.71
CA ARG A 544 -14.70 -19.66 4.16
C ARG A 544 -15.15 -20.92 3.42
N GLN A 545 -16.10 -21.65 4.00
CA GLN A 545 -16.69 -22.84 3.38
C GLN A 545 -17.53 -22.49 2.14
N GLU A 546 -18.31 -21.44 2.19
CA GLU A 546 -19.13 -20.96 1.07
C GLU A 546 -18.23 -20.46 -0.07
N ALA A 547 -17.21 -19.69 0.22
CA ALA A 547 -16.25 -19.22 -0.78
C ALA A 547 -15.56 -20.37 -1.51
N ALA A 548 -15.15 -21.40 -0.78
CA ALA A 548 -14.57 -22.61 -1.39
C ALA A 548 -15.57 -23.32 -2.31
N ARG A 549 -16.86 -23.43 -1.92
CA ARG A 549 -17.93 -24.00 -2.77
C ARG A 549 -18.17 -23.16 -4.03
N ARG A 550 -17.99 -21.84 -3.96
CA ARG A 550 -18.10 -20.92 -5.10
C ARG A 550 -16.84 -20.90 -5.99
N GLY A 551 -15.78 -21.63 -5.62
CA GLY A 551 -14.49 -21.63 -6.34
C GLY A 551 -13.64 -20.38 -6.11
N LEU A 552 -13.89 -19.64 -5.02
CA LEU A 552 -13.05 -18.50 -4.61
C LEU A 552 -11.82 -19.00 -3.87
N THR A 553 -10.68 -18.41 -4.16
CA THR A 553 -9.40 -18.79 -3.56
C THR A 553 -9.17 -18.13 -2.20
N ASN A 554 -8.54 -18.87 -1.30
CA ASN A 554 -8.11 -18.36 0.01
C ASN A 554 -6.62 -18.61 0.20
N ILE A 555 -5.80 -17.85 -0.53
CA ILE A 555 -4.34 -17.99 -0.50
C ILE A 555 -3.77 -17.16 0.66
N CYS A 556 -3.22 -17.83 1.66
CA CYS A 556 -2.71 -17.19 2.87
C CYS A 556 -1.18 -17.04 2.87
N HIS A 557 -0.47 -17.86 2.10
CA HIS A 557 1.00 -17.87 2.05
C HIS A 557 1.54 -16.91 0.99
N VAL A 558 2.51 -16.09 1.38
CA VAL A 558 3.06 -15.05 0.50
C VAL A 558 3.72 -15.61 -0.76
N PRO A 559 4.65 -16.61 -0.67
CA PRO A 559 5.27 -17.16 -1.88
C PRO A 559 4.26 -17.78 -2.84
N GLU A 560 3.24 -18.48 -2.31
CA GLU A 560 2.16 -19.06 -3.12
C GLU A 560 1.39 -17.98 -3.87
N ALA A 561 0.97 -16.92 -3.17
CA ALA A 561 0.24 -15.81 -3.79
C ALA A 561 1.06 -15.12 -4.89
N LEU A 562 2.35 -14.87 -4.65
CA LEU A 562 3.23 -14.22 -5.62
C LEU A 562 3.42 -15.06 -6.89
N MET A 563 3.37 -16.38 -6.81
CA MET A 563 3.46 -17.25 -8.00
C MET A 563 2.35 -16.99 -9.02
N HIS A 564 1.20 -16.46 -8.59
CA HIS A 564 0.10 -16.13 -9.48
C HIS A 564 0.38 -14.95 -10.43
N TYR A 565 1.45 -14.19 -10.23
CA TYR A 565 1.90 -13.23 -11.25
C TYR A 565 2.23 -13.88 -12.61
N VAL A 566 2.66 -15.12 -12.59
CA VAL A 566 3.14 -15.83 -13.81
C VAL A 566 2.24 -17.01 -14.21
N ASP A 567 1.05 -17.14 -13.65
CA ASP A 567 0.07 -18.09 -14.12
C ASP A 567 -0.50 -17.71 -15.50
N ASN A 568 -1.23 -18.62 -16.15
CA ASN A 568 -1.74 -18.39 -17.50
C ASN A 568 -2.75 -17.23 -17.55
N GLN A 569 -3.60 -17.07 -16.53
CA GLN A 569 -4.58 -16.00 -16.47
C GLN A 569 -3.89 -14.64 -16.32
N SER A 570 -2.98 -14.51 -15.38
CA SER A 570 -2.22 -13.28 -15.16
C SER A 570 -1.36 -12.91 -16.36
N LYS A 571 -0.70 -13.89 -17.01
CA LYS A 571 0.03 -13.66 -18.27
C LYS A 571 -0.89 -13.19 -19.40
N SER A 572 -2.08 -13.74 -19.53
CA SER A 572 -3.05 -13.31 -20.56
C SER A 572 -3.46 -11.85 -20.37
N VAL A 573 -3.54 -11.38 -19.15
CA VAL A 573 -3.83 -9.98 -18.80
C VAL A 573 -2.59 -9.11 -18.95
N LEU A 574 -1.53 -9.41 -18.22
CA LEU A 574 -0.38 -8.52 -18.07
C LEU A 574 0.49 -8.43 -19.35
N ILE A 575 0.66 -9.55 -20.04
CA ILE A 575 1.40 -9.60 -21.30
C ILE A 575 0.46 -9.29 -22.47
N GLY A 576 -0.79 -9.80 -22.45
CA GLY A 576 -1.79 -9.52 -23.49
C GLY A 576 -2.09 -8.03 -23.66
N GLU A 577 -2.24 -7.30 -22.56
CA GLU A 577 -2.42 -5.85 -22.56
C GLU A 577 -1.09 -5.07 -22.63
N ARG A 578 0.04 -5.74 -22.84
CA ARG A 578 1.39 -5.17 -23.02
C ARG A 578 1.86 -4.31 -21.81
N ILE A 579 1.43 -4.66 -20.61
CA ILE A 579 1.89 -4.01 -19.39
C ILE A 579 3.33 -4.45 -19.08
N PHE A 580 3.58 -5.76 -19.19
CA PHE A 580 4.90 -6.38 -19.06
C PHE A 580 5.21 -7.25 -20.29
N ASN A 581 6.48 -7.40 -20.60
CA ASN A 581 6.96 -8.55 -21.35
C ASN A 581 7.24 -9.73 -20.39
N GLU A 582 7.53 -10.91 -20.94
CA GLU A 582 7.73 -12.10 -20.11
C GLU A 582 8.97 -11.98 -19.21
N THR A 583 10.02 -11.33 -19.67
CA THR A 583 11.25 -11.08 -18.89
C THR A 583 10.97 -10.15 -17.72
N GLU A 584 10.28 -9.02 -17.95
CA GLU A 584 9.88 -8.08 -16.91
C GLU A 584 9.02 -8.75 -15.82
N LEU A 585 8.07 -9.60 -16.24
CA LEU A 585 7.16 -10.24 -15.31
C LEU A 585 7.85 -11.30 -14.43
N ASN A 586 8.70 -12.12 -15.02
CA ASN A 586 9.49 -13.11 -14.28
C ASN A 586 10.50 -12.43 -13.34
N SER A 587 11.16 -11.38 -13.80
CA SER A 587 12.09 -10.60 -13.01
C SER A 587 11.41 -9.95 -11.79
N ARG A 588 10.20 -9.42 -11.98
CA ARG A 588 9.42 -8.84 -10.89
C ARG A 588 9.02 -9.88 -9.85
N LEU A 589 8.59 -11.07 -10.27
CA LEU A 589 8.34 -12.19 -9.37
C LEU A 589 9.57 -12.55 -8.54
N GLU A 590 10.74 -12.63 -9.19
CA GLU A 590 12.01 -12.91 -8.50
C GLU A 590 12.30 -11.88 -7.42
N VAL A 591 12.21 -10.58 -7.77
CA VAL A 591 12.42 -9.48 -6.82
C VAL A 591 11.45 -9.54 -5.63
N GLU A 592 10.16 -9.81 -5.86
CA GLU A 592 9.18 -9.89 -4.77
C GLU A 592 9.44 -11.09 -3.84
N LEU A 593 9.82 -12.25 -4.38
CA LEU A 593 10.19 -13.42 -3.59
C LEU A 593 11.49 -13.20 -2.80
N GLU A 594 12.48 -12.51 -3.38
CA GLU A 594 13.70 -12.12 -2.67
C GLU A 594 13.41 -11.12 -1.55
N LYS A 595 12.59 -10.11 -1.79
CA LYS A 595 12.14 -9.14 -0.76
C LYS A 595 11.46 -9.87 0.40
N TYR A 596 10.56 -10.80 0.10
CA TYR A 596 9.92 -11.64 1.12
C TYR A 596 10.96 -12.40 1.95
N THR A 597 11.85 -13.12 1.29
CA THR A 597 12.91 -13.92 1.94
C THR A 597 13.80 -13.05 2.84
N MET A 598 14.24 -11.89 2.35
CA MET A 598 15.09 -10.96 3.11
C MET A 598 14.36 -10.41 4.36
N LYS A 599 13.09 -10.03 4.24
CA LYS A 599 12.31 -9.53 5.38
C LYS A 599 12.18 -10.60 6.48
N VAL A 600 11.78 -11.83 6.14
CA VAL A 600 11.69 -12.93 7.11
C VAL A 600 13.06 -13.28 7.71
N GLN A 601 14.12 -13.24 6.90
CA GLN A 601 15.50 -13.45 7.39
C GLN A 601 15.92 -12.39 8.40
N ILE A 602 15.65 -11.12 8.13
CA ILE A 602 15.98 -10.01 9.04
C ILE A 602 15.20 -10.20 10.36
N GLU A 603 13.90 -10.45 10.31
CA GLU A 603 13.09 -10.69 11.50
C GLU A 603 13.61 -11.86 12.35
N GLY A 604 13.93 -13.00 11.72
CA GLY A 604 14.47 -14.17 12.42
C GLY A 604 15.82 -13.89 13.08
N ARG A 605 16.71 -13.11 12.43
CA ARG A 605 18.00 -12.73 13.01
C ARG A 605 17.85 -11.77 14.18
N VAL A 606 17.00 -10.76 14.05
CA VAL A 606 16.73 -9.78 15.11
C VAL A 606 16.08 -10.44 16.32
N LEU A 607 15.06 -11.28 16.10
CA LEU A 607 14.41 -12.01 17.17
C LEU A 607 15.39 -12.93 17.90
N GLY A 608 16.23 -13.69 17.18
CA GLY A 608 17.24 -14.56 17.75
C GLY A 608 18.26 -13.81 18.61
N ASP A 609 18.75 -12.66 18.12
CA ASP A 609 19.67 -11.80 18.86
C ASP A 609 19.04 -11.25 20.14
N LEU A 610 17.86 -10.67 20.06
CA LEU A 610 17.16 -10.15 21.22
C LEU A 610 16.82 -11.24 22.25
N ALA A 611 16.36 -12.39 21.79
CA ALA A 611 16.05 -13.53 22.67
C ALA A 611 17.25 -13.99 23.47
N ILE A 612 18.39 -14.21 22.81
CA ILE A 612 19.60 -14.77 23.44
C ILE A 612 20.39 -13.74 24.25
N ASN A 613 20.52 -12.51 23.74
CA ASN A 613 21.40 -11.51 24.33
C ASN A 613 20.70 -10.57 25.31
N HIS A 614 19.35 -10.54 25.32
CA HIS A 614 18.58 -9.63 26.17
C HIS A 614 17.58 -10.36 27.07
N ILE A 615 16.72 -11.19 26.51
CA ILE A 615 15.62 -11.83 27.26
C ILE A 615 16.14 -12.95 28.16
N VAL A 616 16.90 -13.91 27.61
CA VAL A 616 17.44 -15.03 28.38
C VAL A 616 18.30 -14.57 29.58
N PRO A 617 19.27 -13.63 29.43
CA PRO A 617 20.05 -13.12 30.55
C PRO A 617 19.18 -12.43 31.63
N THR A 618 18.14 -11.70 31.21
CA THR A 618 17.20 -11.04 32.15
C THR A 618 16.40 -12.06 32.96
N ALA A 619 15.84 -13.07 32.27
CA ALA A 619 15.09 -14.15 32.93
C ALA A 619 15.96 -14.91 33.93
N VAL A 620 17.21 -15.25 33.57
CA VAL A 620 18.17 -15.92 34.49
C VAL A 620 18.51 -15.00 35.68
N THR A 621 18.65 -13.71 35.48
CA THR A 621 18.89 -12.75 36.56
C THR A 621 17.72 -12.73 37.56
N TYR A 622 16.49 -12.73 37.07
CA TYR A 622 15.30 -12.82 37.94
C TYR A 622 15.23 -14.15 38.66
N GLN A 623 15.50 -15.24 37.96
CA GLN A 623 15.54 -16.59 38.57
C GLN A 623 16.56 -16.67 39.74
N ASN A 624 17.73 -16.04 39.59
CA ASN A 624 18.71 -15.96 40.66
C ASN A 624 18.16 -15.24 41.91
N ARG A 625 17.40 -14.14 41.75
CA ARG A 625 16.75 -13.46 42.86
C ARG A 625 15.75 -14.37 43.57
N LEU A 626 14.97 -15.16 42.82
CA LEU A 626 14.01 -16.14 43.39
C LEU A 626 14.73 -17.27 44.13
N LEU A 627 15.81 -17.81 43.55
CA LEU A 627 16.62 -18.85 44.19
C LEU A 627 17.26 -18.36 45.51
N GLU A 628 17.81 -17.15 45.52
CA GLU A 628 18.34 -16.52 46.72
C GLU A 628 17.27 -16.35 47.81
N ASN A 629 16.05 -15.93 47.40
CA ASN A 629 14.92 -15.84 48.34
C ASN A 629 14.56 -17.20 48.93
N LEU A 630 14.50 -18.27 48.11
CA LEU A 630 14.23 -19.63 48.60
C LEU A 630 15.28 -20.13 49.61
N CYS A 631 16.58 -19.84 49.36
CA CYS A 631 17.65 -20.18 50.31
C CYS A 631 17.42 -19.49 51.66
N LYS A 632 17.12 -18.18 51.65
CA LYS A 632 16.84 -17.43 52.89
C LYS A 632 15.57 -17.91 53.62
N MET A 633 14.52 -18.27 52.88
CA MET A 633 13.30 -18.83 53.49
C MET A 633 13.58 -20.16 54.19
N LYS A 634 14.43 -21.02 53.63
CA LYS A 634 14.81 -22.31 54.22
C LYS A 634 15.55 -22.16 55.54
N GLU A 635 16.24 -21.03 55.76
CA GLU A 635 16.94 -20.73 57.03
C GLU A 635 16.01 -20.28 58.14
N ILE A 636 14.84 -19.71 57.81
CA ILE A 636 13.93 -19.05 58.76
C ILE A 636 12.75 -19.94 59.15
N PHE A 637 12.17 -20.70 58.22
CA PHE A 637 10.94 -21.46 58.39
C PHE A 637 11.21 -22.94 58.72
N SER A 638 10.28 -23.59 59.44
CA SER A 638 10.31 -25.05 59.62
C SER A 638 10.23 -25.74 58.24
N PRO A 639 10.67 -27.02 58.14
CA PRO A 639 10.57 -27.77 56.87
C PRO A 639 9.15 -27.83 56.31
N GLU A 640 8.14 -27.98 57.17
CA GLU A 640 6.72 -28.04 56.80
C GLU A 640 6.23 -26.70 56.27
N GLU A 641 6.51 -25.61 56.96
CA GLU A 641 6.17 -24.24 56.53
C GLU A 641 6.90 -23.89 55.25
N TYR A 642 8.20 -24.25 55.13
CA TYR A 642 8.98 -23.97 53.91
C TYR A 642 8.36 -24.65 52.70
N GLU A 643 7.94 -25.90 52.77
CA GLU A 643 7.34 -26.58 51.59
C GLU A 643 6.06 -25.86 51.12
N VAL A 644 5.20 -25.44 52.04
CA VAL A 644 3.96 -24.73 51.72
C VAL A 644 4.25 -23.34 51.14
N LEU A 645 5.07 -22.53 51.83
CA LEU A 645 5.32 -21.13 51.48
C LEU A 645 6.22 -20.96 50.24
N SER A 646 7.00 -21.98 49.88
CA SER A 646 7.93 -21.94 48.75
C SER A 646 7.36 -22.56 47.45
N ALA A 647 6.21 -23.22 47.51
CA ALA A 647 5.65 -24.01 46.41
C ALA A 647 5.53 -23.18 45.11
N ASP A 648 4.84 -22.04 45.15
CA ASP A 648 4.62 -21.18 43.98
C ASP A 648 5.93 -20.65 43.43
N ARG A 649 6.91 -20.27 44.28
CA ARG A 649 8.22 -19.79 43.80
C ARG A 649 9.04 -20.90 43.14
N LYS A 650 8.97 -22.14 43.66
CA LYS A 650 9.60 -23.30 43.03
C LYS A 650 8.98 -23.58 41.65
N GLU A 651 7.67 -23.43 41.53
CA GLU A 651 6.98 -23.60 40.24
C GLU A 651 7.39 -22.52 39.24
N LEU A 652 7.36 -21.24 39.60
CA LEU A 652 7.82 -20.13 38.77
C LEU A 652 9.27 -20.31 38.29
N ILE A 653 10.18 -20.76 39.17
CA ILE A 653 11.57 -21.06 38.81
C ILE A 653 11.65 -22.16 37.73
N ARG A 654 10.84 -23.23 37.86
CA ARG A 654 10.79 -24.31 36.86
C ARG A 654 10.24 -23.78 35.53
N GLU A 655 9.21 -22.96 35.55
CA GLU A 655 8.62 -22.38 34.35
C GLU A 655 9.61 -21.47 33.64
N ILE A 656 10.29 -20.54 34.32
CA ILE A 656 11.36 -19.71 33.74
C ILE A 656 12.44 -20.59 33.12
N SER A 657 12.88 -21.67 33.82
CA SER A 657 13.91 -22.59 33.30
C SER A 657 13.44 -23.28 32.01
N HIS A 658 12.18 -23.73 31.97
CA HIS A 658 11.59 -24.36 30.81
C HIS A 658 11.55 -23.39 29.63
N ARG A 659 11.04 -22.17 29.82
CA ARG A 659 10.94 -21.15 28.74
C ARG A 659 12.33 -20.74 28.23
N VAL A 660 13.29 -20.50 29.11
CA VAL A 660 14.68 -20.18 28.72
C VAL A 660 15.30 -21.31 27.88
N THR A 661 15.07 -22.56 28.27
CA THR A 661 15.56 -23.71 27.51
C THR A 661 14.88 -23.80 26.14
N SER A 662 13.54 -23.66 26.10
CA SER A 662 12.76 -23.68 24.85
C SER A 662 13.20 -22.59 23.90
N ILE A 663 13.36 -21.34 24.37
CA ILE A 663 13.86 -20.23 23.54
C ILE A 663 15.22 -20.57 22.92
N LYS A 664 16.18 -21.08 23.70
CA LYS A 664 17.51 -21.44 23.21
C LYS A 664 17.47 -22.54 22.15
N VAL A 665 16.61 -23.56 22.35
CA VAL A 665 16.42 -24.65 21.38
C VAL A 665 15.80 -24.12 20.10
N LEU A 666 14.69 -23.38 20.19
CA LEU A 666 13.96 -22.84 19.03
C LEU A 666 14.82 -21.85 18.22
N VAL A 667 15.60 -20.98 18.86
CA VAL A 667 16.52 -20.07 18.18
C VAL A 667 17.61 -20.83 17.41
N ARG A 668 18.13 -21.91 18.00
CA ARG A 668 19.12 -22.77 17.33
C ARG A 668 18.49 -23.47 16.11
N GLU A 669 17.30 -24.07 16.29
CA GLU A 669 16.58 -24.75 15.20
C GLU A 669 16.21 -23.79 14.06
N MET A 670 15.70 -22.60 14.38
CA MET A 670 15.43 -21.54 13.41
C MET A 670 16.70 -21.16 12.65
N THR A 671 17.84 -21.05 13.33
CA THR A 671 19.11 -20.71 12.71
C THR A 671 19.57 -21.79 11.73
N GLU A 672 19.43 -23.07 12.09
CA GLU A 672 19.76 -24.17 11.17
C GLU A 672 18.78 -24.23 9.99
N ALA A 673 17.46 -24.08 10.22
CA ALA A 673 16.47 -24.01 9.14
C ALA A 673 16.83 -22.90 8.15
N ARG A 674 17.18 -21.71 8.67
CA ARG A 674 17.60 -20.57 7.83
C ARG A 674 18.88 -20.86 7.02
N LYS A 675 19.85 -21.54 7.61
CA LYS A 675 21.06 -21.96 6.88
C LYS A 675 20.72 -22.91 5.72
N VAL A 676 19.85 -23.90 5.98
CA VAL A 676 19.40 -24.83 4.94
C VAL A 676 18.67 -24.08 3.83
N ALA A 677 17.74 -23.19 4.16
CA ALA A 677 17.04 -22.38 3.17
C ALA A 677 17.98 -21.52 2.32
N ASN A 678 19.02 -20.93 2.93
CA ASN A 678 20.01 -20.09 2.23
C ASN A 678 20.90 -20.86 1.25
N HIS A 679 21.01 -22.20 1.39
CA HIS A 679 21.75 -23.03 0.43
C HIS A 679 20.93 -23.39 -0.82
N LYS A 680 19.67 -23.01 -0.90
CA LYS A 680 18.86 -23.16 -2.11
C LYS A 680 19.29 -22.12 -3.14
N ASP A 681 19.72 -22.57 -4.30
CA ASP A 681 20.11 -21.68 -5.41
C ASP A 681 18.88 -21.05 -6.06
N ASN A 682 17.77 -21.79 -6.14
CA ASN A 682 16.53 -21.32 -6.71
C ASN A 682 15.77 -20.41 -5.73
N TYR A 683 15.54 -19.16 -6.14
CA TYR A 683 14.86 -18.15 -5.32
C TYR A 683 13.42 -18.55 -4.92
N LYS A 684 12.71 -19.30 -5.76
CA LYS A 684 11.35 -19.81 -5.47
C LYS A 684 11.42 -20.82 -4.32
N GLU A 685 12.27 -21.87 -4.47
CA GLU A 685 12.46 -22.87 -3.43
C GLU A 685 12.90 -22.24 -2.11
N ARG A 686 13.78 -21.24 -2.17
CA ARG A 686 14.24 -20.50 -1.00
C ARG A 686 13.10 -19.79 -0.29
N ALA A 687 12.22 -19.10 -1.03
CA ALA A 687 11.09 -18.41 -0.45
C ALA A 687 10.08 -19.36 0.22
N PHE A 688 9.78 -20.50 -0.39
CA PHE A 688 8.94 -21.54 0.20
C PHE A 688 9.57 -22.18 1.45
N GLU A 689 10.87 -22.47 1.43
CA GLU A 689 11.58 -22.96 2.64
C GLU A 689 11.54 -21.92 3.79
N TYR A 690 11.64 -20.63 3.48
CA TYR A 690 11.50 -19.58 4.49
C TYR A 690 10.07 -19.52 5.05
N GLU A 691 9.04 -19.63 4.21
CA GLU A 691 7.63 -19.65 4.65
C GLU A 691 7.35 -20.87 5.55
N GLU A 692 7.74 -22.07 5.11
CA GLU A 692 7.36 -23.32 5.78
C GLU A 692 8.25 -23.68 6.96
N LYS A 693 9.55 -23.38 6.91
CA LYS A 693 10.53 -23.87 7.87
C LYS A 693 11.15 -22.80 8.77
N VAL A 694 11.15 -21.52 8.37
CA VAL A 694 11.76 -20.45 9.15
C VAL A 694 10.70 -19.61 9.87
N ARG A 695 9.71 -19.11 9.13
CA ARG A 695 8.68 -18.23 9.66
C ARG A 695 7.93 -18.78 10.88
N PRO A 696 7.55 -20.07 10.98
CA PRO A 696 6.84 -20.58 12.13
C PRO A 696 7.61 -20.50 13.45
N TYR A 697 8.94 -20.40 13.42
CA TYR A 697 9.73 -20.21 14.63
C TYR A 697 9.56 -18.82 15.25
N LEU A 698 9.22 -17.81 14.46
CA LEU A 698 9.01 -16.44 14.96
C LEU A 698 7.92 -16.44 16.04
N ASP A 699 6.78 -17.02 15.73
CA ASP A 699 5.64 -17.08 16.66
C ASP A 699 5.92 -18.00 17.86
N LYS A 700 6.58 -19.14 17.66
CA LYS A 700 6.95 -20.06 18.73
C LYS A 700 7.92 -19.41 19.73
N ILE A 701 8.93 -18.71 19.26
CA ILE A 701 9.90 -18.02 20.13
C ILE A 701 9.20 -16.85 20.84
N ARG A 702 8.39 -16.10 20.13
CA ARG A 702 7.60 -15.00 20.68
C ARG A 702 6.72 -15.47 21.84
N ASP A 703 5.99 -16.56 21.70
CA ASP A 703 5.11 -17.09 22.74
C ASP A 703 5.84 -17.28 24.08
N HIS A 704 7.01 -17.88 24.06
CA HIS A 704 7.83 -18.06 25.26
C HIS A 704 8.33 -16.73 25.84
N ILE A 705 8.68 -15.76 25.00
CA ILE A 705 9.15 -14.45 25.44
C ILE A 705 8.01 -13.64 26.06
N ASP A 706 6.84 -13.63 25.43
CA ASP A 706 5.67 -12.87 25.88
C ASP A 706 5.17 -13.39 27.24
N HIS A 707 5.28 -14.69 27.52
CA HIS A 707 5.03 -15.24 28.87
C HIS A 707 6.10 -14.79 29.87
N LEU A 708 7.39 -14.81 29.52
CA LEU A 708 8.43 -14.29 30.42
C LEU A 708 8.24 -12.80 30.74
N GLU A 709 7.69 -12.01 29.79
CA GLU A 709 7.36 -10.59 30.02
C GLU A 709 6.35 -10.39 31.16
N MET A 710 5.44 -11.33 31.35
CA MET A 710 4.45 -11.29 32.45
C MET A 710 5.02 -11.72 33.81
N GLU A 711 6.00 -12.60 33.77
CA GLU A 711 6.51 -13.25 35.01
C GLU A 711 7.74 -12.53 35.59
N VAL A 712 8.58 -11.97 34.72
CA VAL A 712 9.84 -11.32 35.12
C VAL A 712 9.56 -9.94 35.70
N ASP A 713 10.28 -9.62 36.79
CA ASP A 713 10.25 -8.32 37.45
C ASP A 713 10.36 -7.18 36.49
N ASP A 714 9.38 -6.28 36.52
CA ASP A 714 9.26 -5.14 35.62
C ASP A 714 10.45 -4.15 35.67
N GLU A 715 11.13 -4.06 36.82
CA GLU A 715 12.31 -3.22 36.99
C GLU A 715 13.51 -3.70 36.19
N ILE A 716 13.59 -4.98 35.88
CA ILE A 716 14.71 -5.55 35.13
C ILE A 716 14.35 -5.91 33.68
N TRP A 717 13.05 -5.90 33.32
CA TRP A 717 12.63 -6.17 31.95
C TRP A 717 13.29 -5.17 30.97
N PRO A 718 13.97 -5.63 29.91
CA PRO A 718 14.91 -4.79 29.20
C PRO A 718 14.28 -3.89 28.14
N LEU A 719 13.07 -4.18 27.66
CA LEU A 719 12.45 -3.53 26.50
C LEU A 719 11.16 -2.78 26.89
N PRO A 720 10.83 -1.66 26.24
CA PRO A 720 9.51 -1.03 26.37
C PRO A 720 8.37 -2.01 26.08
N LYS A 721 7.37 -2.03 26.98
CA LYS A 721 6.18 -2.88 26.87
C LYS A 721 5.09 -2.21 26.01
N TYR A 722 4.11 -2.97 25.55
CA TYR A 722 3.00 -2.43 24.74
C TYR A 722 2.24 -1.31 25.45
N ARG A 723 2.04 -1.39 26.78
CA ARG A 723 1.43 -0.30 27.55
C ARG A 723 2.17 1.04 27.41
N GLU A 724 3.49 0.99 27.26
CA GLU A 724 4.33 2.17 27.12
C GLU A 724 4.36 2.68 25.66
N LEU A 725 4.43 1.76 24.70
CA LEU A 725 4.46 2.07 23.28
C LEU A 725 3.14 2.63 22.76
N LEU A 726 2.00 2.14 23.27
CA LEU A 726 0.67 2.45 22.73
C LEU A 726 -0.07 3.55 23.52
N PHE A 727 0.19 3.71 24.82
CA PHE A 727 -0.64 4.59 25.67
C PHE A 727 0.10 5.80 26.24
N THR A 728 1.41 5.90 26.08
CA THR A 728 2.18 7.08 26.51
C THR A 728 2.33 8.02 25.30
N LYS A 729 1.71 9.22 25.38
CA LYS A 729 1.54 10.16 24.26
C LYS A 729 2.25 11.48 24.50
#